data_b8d5b3d1bdc904fa8c389417d22c4d37
#
_entry.id   b8d5b3d1bdc904fa8c389417d22c4d37
#
_cell.length_a   1.000
_cell.length_b   1.000
_cell.length_c   1.000
_cell.angle_alpha   90.00
_cell.angle_beta   90.00
_cell.angle_gamma   90.00
#
_symmetry.space_group_name_H-M   'P 1'
#
loop_
_entity.id
_entity.type
_entity.pdbx_description
1 polymer ?
#
loop_
_entity_poly.entity_id
_entity_poly.type
_entity_poly.pdbx_seq_one_letter_code
_entity_poly.pdbx_strand_id
1 'polypeptide(L)'
;MKIKNVKLKIFALIASLATAASFLSCKKAAHYSEHTLSNGLTVFTSENHAVPLVYIEIAVKAGGVTQTKENAGLFHLYEHMMFKGNSLYPDAASVQRALSDMGCTNWNGTTGLNCVNYFITVPSDQLETGLAFWNAAIRSPLMKEDELEKEKKVVLSEIQGGLAEPGTIFSNYLISNLFPDEPYRLSPSGSADVVKDASVLQLRALQNKYYIPKNAALFVGGDIEEKEALKLIERIWGSWSNNGNEAPAVGKQQSMTPFASTKYAVMPSDRVSPQIAEIEINFRGADADFDRQDSYALDYMLNLLDDPDGIFKKTVAENQELCIPDVQYISSGYGTSRADSLISFSATVLQPEKELPKRAKIFMDQILEKAIPAFLNDESLFTNITKLKIEKSLENNDIWAGQTATGLLQQIRFWWTVTDSDYYKSYNKKVGYTKKQDVESVIQKYILGKNPIVTILVNPEIYEKSKDEFAAAGFETVTSQNAFWWNNPKYNPDKTLIAAEEKNAEENFKPDMQIYQPQNKLDANYNIQDKLEVKEFTLKNGIPVYFKKQDSTQINSVTIAVRGGIARLTPGTSGLEDALFTMMASSSKKYDYAAHNTLEFETDSSIHSSSTRLGSMITLTAIDENLFEALPYLTDGFLHPSYEELVYQNLTTSLRQKIQSMLNSPESILGYEASKVFYKGHPYETKVSVRPESFENITIANMKKLHKEIMAPENIFVVAVGNANSSKLVSELNKTLGQLKTTGGKVYKIPHVDPVTIKGEPVILTHPSAAGTGYVSRFFATPSITSPDYPAALLAASMYSTVMFNVVREHHGVCYTPGSYCGSGFAPIGEEYLFKLSNPESFVSAMEEARNYMLKGQLIESLDDDGNYIFSKISDRLQSYKNKYINSTYGSSATTGNIASTIVTNLLTYDDISHDRKTDAEVMNVSEDEVINAFKKYWVDEPSQWWLMVGPDMKDRIKF
;
A
#
# COMPACT_ATOMS: atom_id res chain seq x y z
N MET A 1 -22.66 61.19 15.45
CA MET A 1 -21.64 60.29 16.09
C MET A 1 -21.70 58.82 15.68
N LYS A 2 -22.75 58.34 15.02
CA LYS A 2 -22.83 56.89 14.57
C LYS A 2 -22.15 56.60 13.22
N ILE A 3 -21.91 57.58 12.37
CA ILE A 3 -21.29 57.35 11.03
C ILE A 3 -19.76 57.28 11.07
N LYS A 4 -19.09 57.84 12.08
CA LYS A 4 -17.64 57.75 12.26
C LYS A 4 -17.18 56.37 12.72
N ASN A 5 -18.02 55.64 13.50
CA ASN A 5 -17.67 54.31 14.00
C ASN A 5 -17.81 53.21 12.96
N VAL A 6 -18.64 53.38 11.93
CA VAL A 6 -18.79 52.44 10.82
C VAL A 6 -17.60 52.53 9.85
N LYS A 7 -17.15 53.77 9.53
CA LYS A 7 -15.94 53.95 8.71
C LYS A 7 -14.66 53.44 9.39
N LEU A 8 -14.53 53.52 10.72
CA LEU A 8 -13.38 53.00 11.45
C LEU A 8 -13.38 51.44 11.49
N LYS A 9 -14.56 50.83 11.56
CA LYS A 9 -14.68 49.35 11.50
C LYS A 9 -14.43 48.80 10.11
N ILE A 10 -14.85 49.51 9.04
CA ILE A 10 -14.55 49.13 7.66
C ILE A 10 -13.06 49.32 7.35
N PHE A 11 -12.43 50.40 7.88
CA PHE A 11 -10.98 50.60 7.74
C PHE A 11 -10.16 49.57 8.53
N ALA A 12 -10.62 49.13 9.71
CA ALA A 12 -9.98 48.05 10.48
C ALA A 12 -10.17 46.70 9.80
N LEU A 13 -11.30 46.43 9.15
CA LEU A 13 -11.56 45.20 8.37
C LEU A 13 -10.72 45.18 7.07
N ILE A 14 -10.58 46.31 6.39
CA ILE A 14 -9.72 46.40 5.19
C ILE A 14 -8.26 46.38 5.56
N ALA A 15 -7.86 46.92 6.70
CA ALA A 15 -6.49 46.83 7.21
C ALA A 15 -6.15 45.39 7.68
N SER A 16 -7.13 44.66 8.26
CA SER A 16 -6.92 43.23 8.62
C SER A 16 -6.90 42.33 7.38
N LEU A 17 -7.66 42.64 6.34
CA LEU A 17 -7.58 41.96 5.04
C LEU A 17 -6.30 42.30 4.28
N ALA A 18 -5.77 43.50 4.38
CA ALA A 18 -4.49 43.89 3.77
C ALA A 18 -3.28 43.33 4.53
N THR A 19 -3.37 43.15 5.86
CA THR A 19 -2.35 42.44 6.65
C THR A 19 -2.45 40.92 6.51
N ALA A 20 -3.61 40.34 6.26
CA ALA A 20 -3.76 38.94 5.87
C ALA A 20 -3.19 38.65 4.46
N ALA A 21 -3.28 39.66 3.53
CA ALA A 21 -2.68 39.54 2.20
C ALA A 21 -1.14 39.69 2.19
N SER A 22 -0.51 40.25 3.24
CA SER A 22 0.96 40.36 3.35
C SER A 22 1.63 39.19 4.11
N PHE A 23 0.85 38.23 4.60
CA PHE A 23 1.31 36.91 5.09
C PHE A 23 0.96 35.80 4.12
N LEU A 24 0.84 36.05 2.84
CA LEU A 24 1.05 35.10 1.79
C LEU A 24 2.54 34.76 1.79
N SER A 25 2.99 34.02 2.80
CA SER A 25 4.15 33.13 2.68
C SER A 25 3.94 32.41 1.36
N CYS A 26 4.86 32.52 0.42
CA CYS A 26 4.87 31.66 -0.76
C CYS A 26 4.80 30.22 -0.25
N LYS A 27 3.59 29.64 -0.28
CA LYS A 27 3.41 28.20 -0.09
C LYS A 27 4.24 27.58 -1.21
N LYS A 28 5.35 26.95 -0.88
CA LYS A 28 6.08 26.12 -1.82
C LYS A 28 5.19 24.89 -2.01
N ALA A 29 4.26 24.96 -2.96
CA ALA A 29 3.58 23.78 -3.44
C ALA A 29 4.66 22.79 -3.88
N ALA A 30 4.43 21.51 -3.70
CA ALA A 30 5.32 20.49 -4.26
C ALA A 30 5.52 20.81 -5.74
N HIS A 31 6.77 21.00 -6.14
CA HIS A 31 7.10 21.48 -7.47
C HIS A 31 7.58 20.33 -8.34
N TYR A 32 7.01 20.22 -9.51
CA TYR A 32 7.52 19.37 -10.56
C TYR A 32 7.72 20.19 -11.83
N SER A 33 8.61 19.72 -12.69
CA SER A 33 8.84 20.28 -14.02
C SER A 33 8.52 19.21 -15.07
N GLU A 34 8.00 19.67 -16.21
CA GLU A 34 7.71 18.82 -17.36
C GLU A 34 8.55 19.26 -18.55
N HIS A 35 9.24 18.32 -19.17
CA HIS A 35 10.09 18.53 -20.31
C HIS A 35 9.77 17.49 -21.40
N THR A 36 10.05 17.83 -22.65
CA THR A 36 9.96 16.88 -23.76
C THR A 36 11.31 16.85 -24.47
N LEU A 37 11.93 15.69 -24.55
CA LEU A 37 13.18 15.50 -25.26
C LEU A 37 12.96 15.62 -26.81
N SER A 38 14.05 15.79 -27.53
CA SER A 38 14.00 15.94 -29.00
C SER A 38 13.38 14.75 -29.75
N ASN A 39 13.42 13.55 -29.13
CA ASN A 39 12.80 12.32 -29.65
C ASN A 39 11.31 12.15 -29.29
N GLY A 40 10.75 13.06 -28.48
CA GLY A 40 9.35 13.02 -28.05
C GLY A 40 9.11 12.34 -26.69
N LEU A 41 10.14 11.87 -25.98
CA LEU A 41 10.00 11.34 -24.62
C LEU A 41 9.62 12.48 -23.67
N THR A 42 8.54 12.29 -22.93
CA THR A 42 8.15 13.20 -21.84
C THR A 42 8.98 12.90 -20.60
N VAL A 43 9.44 13.93 -19.90
CA VAL A 43 10.23 13.81 -18.66
C VAL A 43 9.59 14.66 -17.58
N PHE A 44 9.29 14.07 -16.44
CA PHE A 44 8.84 14.77 -15.24
C PHE A 44 9.93 14.71 -14.19
N THR A 45 10.26 15.85 -13.59
CA THR A 45 11.27 15.94 -12.52
C THR A 45 10.69 16.59 -11.27
N SER A 46 11.17 16.18 -10.09
CA SER A 46 10.80 16.80 -8.79
C SER A 46 11.99 16.75 -7.83
N GLU A 47 12.48 17.92 -7.41
CA GLU A 47 13.54 18.04 -6.39
C GLU A 47 12.97 17.88 -4.99
N ASN A 48 13.55 16.98 -4.20
CA ASN A 48 13.23 16.78 -2.78
C ASN A 48 14.46 16.23 -2.04
N HIS A 49 15.15 17.09 -1.30
CA HIS A 49 16.39 16.75 -0.57
C HIS A 49 16.14 16.25 0.87
N ALA A 50 14.94 15.71 1.17
CA ALA A 50 14.62 15.20 2.52
C ALA A 50 15.46 13.98 2.90
N VAL A 51 15.75 13.12 1.94
CA VAL A 51 16.59 11.92 2.07
C VAL A 51 17.45 11.76 0.82
N PRO A 52 18.69 11.17 0.93
CA PRO A 52 19.61 11.04 -0.21
C PRO A 52 19.22 9.89 -1.16
N LEU A 53 17.97 9.86 -1.58
CA LEU A 53 17.41 8.84 -2.48
C LEU A 53 16.80 9.50 -3.71
N VAL A 54 16.83 8.76 -4.83
CA VAL A 54 16.19 9.14 -6.09
C VAL A 54 15.25 8.03 -6.55
N TYR A 55 14.03 8.43 -6.86
CA TYR A 55 13.04 7.60 -7.56
C TYR A 55 13.20 7.79 -9.06
N ILE A 56 13.25 6.68 -9.80
CA ILE A 56 13.33 6.67 -11.27
C ILE A 56 12.26 5.71 -11.77
N GLU A 57 11.33 6.20 -12.57
CA GLU A 57 10.26 5.41 -13.17
C GLU A 57 10.16 5.70 -14.66
N ILE A 58 9.96 4.66 -15.47
CA ILE A 58 9.56 4.76 -16.86
C ILE A 58 8.17 4.14 -17.01
N ALA A 59 7.21 4.92 -17.53
CA ALA A 59 5.87 4.46 -17.82
C ALA A 59 5.58 4.51 -19.32
N VAL A 60 4.87 3.51 -19.79
CA VAL A 60 4.44 3.38 -21.19
C VAL A 60 2.92 3.34 -21.22
N LYS A 61 2.28 4.17 -22.07
CA LYS A 61 0.80 4.15 -22.26
C LYS A 61 0.38 2.88 -22.99
N ALA A 62 0.37 1.77 -22.24
CA ALA A 62 0.02 0.42 -22.67
C ALA A 62 -0.71 -0.27 -21.52
N GLY A 63 -1.05 -1.53 -21.65
CA GLY A 63 -1.73 -2.30 -20.59
C GLY A 63 -3.14 -2.68 -21.00
N GLY A 64 -4.02 -2.91 -20.01
CA GLY A 64 -5.35 -3.48 -20.22
C GLY A 64 -6.16 -2.80 -21.32
N VAL A 65 -6.32 -1.47 -21.27
CA VAL A 65 -7.13 -0.71 -22.25
C VAL A 65 -6.58 -0.75 -23.68
N THR A 66 -5.36 -1.24 -23.89
CA THR A 66 -4.75 -1.41 -25.22
C THR A 66 -4.77 -2.86 -25.71
N GLN A 67 -5.26 -3.80 -24.89
CA GLN A 67 -5.34 -5.20 -25.22
C GLN A 67 -6.41 -5.49 -26.28
N THR A 68 -6.14 -6.52 -27.05
CA THR A 68 -7.10 -7.20 -27.92
C THR A 68 -7.25 -8.64 -27.44
N LYS A 69 -8.21 -9.38 -27.94
CA LYS A 69 -8.36 -10.80 -27.58
C LYS A 69 -7.17 -11.66 -28.06
N GLU A 70 -6.37 -11.17 -29.03
CA GLU A 70 -5.19 -11.84 -29.55
C GLU A 70 -3.96 -11.69 -28.66
N ASN A 71 -3.90 -10.62 -27.82
CA ASN A 71 -2.72 -10.30 -27.03
C ASN A 71 -3.03 -10.08 -25.52
N ALA A 72 -4.24 -10.46 -25.06
CA ALA A 72 -4.64 -10.29 -23.67
C ALA A 72 -3.74 -11.09 -22.72
N GLY A 73 -2.97 -10.37 -21.88
CA GLY A 73 -1.97 -10.89 -20.95
C GLY A 73 -0.54 -10.80 -21.46
N LEU A 74 -0.31 -10.45 -22.74
CA LEU A 74 1.06 -10.35 -23.26
C LEU A 74 1.80 -9.11 -22.76
N PHE A 75 1.12 -8.04 -22.33
CA PHE A 75 1.78 -6.91 -21.66
C PHE A 75 2.33 -7.32 -20.29
N HIS A 76 1.61 -8.14 -19.55
CA HIS A 76 2.06 -8.69 -18.27
C HIS A 76 3.23 -9.67 -18.47
N LEU A 77 3.14 -10.59 -19.43
CA LEU A 77 4.24 -11.48 -19.78
C LEU A 77 5.48 -10.69 -20.27
N TYR A 78 5.28 -9.60 -21.02
CA TYR A 78 6.35 -8.71 -21.46
C TYR A 78 7.04 -8.05 -20.24
N GLU A 79 6.25 -7.61 -19.23
CA GLU A 79 6.77 -7.04 -17.99
C GLU A 79 7.71 -8.05 -17.28
N HIS A 80 7.32 -9.33 -17.15
CA HIS A 80 8.15 -10.37 -16.58
C HIS A 80 9.48 -10.52 -17.35
N MET A 81 9.42 -10.52 -18.67
CA MET A 81 10.59 -10.66 -19.53
C MET A 81 11.57 -9.49 -19.46
N MET A 82 11.15 -8.31 -18.97
CA MET A 82 12.03 -7.15 -18.77
C MET A 82 13.12 -7.38 -17.75
N PHE A 83 12.91 -8.31 -16.83
CA PHE A 83 13.87 -8.67 -15.77
C PHE A 83 14.74 -9.88 -16.12
N LYS A 84 14.61 -10.45 -17.33
CA LYS A 84 15.31 -11.67 -17.76
C LYS A 84 16.58 -11.42 -18.60
N GLY A 85 16.99 -10.19 -18.66
CA GLY A 85 18.24 -9.77 -19.29
C GLY A 85 18.06 -8.75 -20.41
N ASN A 86 19.08 -7.97 -20.59
CA ASN A 86 19.18 -6.91 -21.60
C ASN A 86 20.63 -6.78 -22.08
N SER A 87 20.91 -5.82 -22.96
CA SER A 87 22.25 -5.67 -23.55
C SER A 87 23.36 -5.26 -22.55
N LEU A 88 23.02 -4.67 -21.39
CA LEU A 88 23.99 -4.39 -20.32
C LEU A 88 24.13 -5.56 -19.37
N TYR A 89 23.04 -6.24 -19.10
CA TYR A 89 22.91 -7.30 -18.12
C TYR A 89 22.31 -8.53 -18.82
N PRO A 90 23.16 -9.50 -19.25
CA PRO A 90 22.78 -10.53 -20.22
C PRO A 90 21.82 -11.62 -19.72
N ASP A 91 21.53 -11.66 -18.44
CA ASP A 91 20.67 -12.65 -17.78
C ASP A 91 19.98 -12.08 -16.53
N ALA A 92 19.02 -12.82 -15.98
CA ALA A 92 18.28 -12.42 -14.78
C ALA A 92 19.19 -12.20 -13.57
N ALA A 93 20.24 -13.02 -13.45
CA ALA A 93 21.20 -12.89 -12.35
C ALA A 93 21.96 -11.56 -12.38
N SER A 94 22.45 -11.16 -13.54
CA SER A 94 23.17 -9.90 -13.73
C SER A 94 22.24 -8.70 -13.54
N VAL A 95 20.96 -8.81 -13.91
CA VAL A 95 19.92 -7.80 -13.60
C VAL A 95 19.76 -7.66 -12.07
N GLN A 96 19.55 -8.76 -11.35
CA GLN A 96 19.39 -8.76 -9.89
C GLN A 96 20.65 -8.24 -9.18
N ARG A 97 21.83 -8.63 -9.68
CA ARG A 97 23.10 -8.14 -9.16
C ARG A 97 23.23 -6.62 -9.33
N ALA A 98 22.89 -6.09 -10.50
CA ALA A 98 22.93 -4.65 -10.76
C ALA A 98 22.04 -3.86 -9.80
N LEU A 99 20.79 -4.33 -9.57
CA LEU A 99 19.89 -3.72 -8.58
C LEU A 99 20.47 -3.75 -7.16
N SER A 100 21.04 -4.88 -6.76
CA SER A 100 21.69 -5.02 -5.44
C SER A 100 22.91 -4.13 -5.31
N ASP A 101 23.77 -4.06 -6.34
CA ASP A 101 24.98 -3.25 -6.32
C ASP A 101 24.69 -1.77 -6.27
N MET A 102 23.64 -1.29 -6.94
CA MET A 102 23.14 0.07 -6.80
C MET A 102 22.59 0.37 -5.39
N GLY A 103 22.46 -0.62 -4.51
CA GLY A 103 21.78 -0.45 -3.21
C GLY A 103 20.30 -0.16 -3.35
N CYS A 104 19.67 -0.68 -4.39
CA CYS A 104 18.25 -0.46 -4.66
C CYS A 104 17.39 -1.09 -3.54
N THR A 105 16.48 -0.30 -2.98
CA THR A 105 15.62 -0.72 -1.86
C THR A 105 14.21 -1.06 -2.30
N ASN A 106 13.77 -0.46 -3.39
CA ASN A 106 12.42 -0.64 -3.92
C ASN A 106 12.49 -0.64 -5.45
N TRP A 107 12.05 -1.73 -6.05
CA TRP A 107 11.96 -1.88 -7.50
C TRP A 107 10.84 -2.82 -7.87
N ASN A 108 10.18 -2.55 -8.98
CA ASN A 108 9.18 -3.44 -9.55
C ASN A 108 8.86 -3.05 -10.99
N GLY A 109 8.16 -3.94 -11.69
CA GLY A 109 7.32 -3.67 -12.84
C GLY A 109 5.85 -3.84 -12.45
N THR A 110 4.96 -3.14 -13.10
CA THR A 110 3.51 -3.36 -12.95
C THR A 110 2.80 -3.18 -14.28
N THR A 111 1.83 -4.05 -14.53
CA THR A 111 0.93 -3.95 -15.68
C THR A 111 -0.48 -3.62 -15.19
N GLY A 112 -0.89 -2.37 -15.39
CA GLY A 112 -2.21 -1.87 -15.02
C GLY A 112 -3.15 -1.73 -16.21
N LEU A 113 -4.30 -1.09 -15.98
CA LEU A 113 -5.27 -0.81 -17.03
C LEU A 113 -4.71 0.19 -18.06
N ASN A 114 -4.11 1.29 -17.58
CA ASN A 114 -3.75 2.45 -18.40
C ASN A 114 -2.27 2.54 -18.76
N CYS A 115 -1.41 1.81 -18.06
CA CYS A 115 0.04 1.80 -18.30
C CYS A 115 0.70 0.49 -17.88
N VAL A 116 1.88 0.25 -18.48
CA VAL A 116 2.92 -0.61 -17.94
C VAL A 116 4.04 0.31 -17.44
N ASN A 117 4.49 0.13 -16.22
CA ASN A 117 5.53 0.97 -15.64
C ASN A 117 6.58 0.14 -14.89
N TYR A 118 7.78 0.69 -14.82
CA TYR A 118 8.95 0.07 -14.19
C TYR A 118 9.66 1.13 -13.35
N PHE A 119 9.96 0.81 -12.10
CA PHE A 119 10.55 1.79 -11.19
C PHE A 119 11.65 1.21 -10.31
N ILE A 120 12.55 2.07 -9.88
CA ILE A 120 13.57 1.81 -8.87
C ILE A 120 13.70 3.01 -7.93
N THR A 121 14.11 2.74 -6.68
CA THR A 121 14.61 3.77 -5.76
C THR A 121 16.05 3.43 -5.41
N VAL A 122 16.94 4.36 -5.72
CA VAL A 122 18.39 4.21 -5.55
C VAL A 122 18.97 5.42 -4.78
N PRO A 123 20.17 5.31 -4.20
CA PRO A 123 20.91 6.47 -3.70
C PRO A 123 21.09 7.54 -4.76
N SER A 124 21.17 8.81 -4.36
CA SER A 124 21.31 9.94 -5.29
C SER A 124 22.59 9.90 -6.13
N ASP A 125 23.67 9.33 -5.63
CA ASP A 125 24.92 9.10 -6.35
C ASP A 125 24.82 7.99 -7.43
N GLN A 126 23.76 7.17 -7.41
CA GLN A 126 23.47 6.14 -8.40
C GLN A 126 22.48 6.57 -9.48
N LEU A 127 22.14 7.86 -9.57
CA LEU A 127 21.21 8.38 -10.58
C LEU A 127 21.59 7.97 -12.01
N GLU A 128 22.89 8.10 -12.38
CA GLU A 128 23.36 7.73 -13.73
C GLU A 128 23.19 6.24 -13.99
N THR A 129 23.56 5.38 -13.05
CA THR A 129 23.46 3.92 -13.15
C THR A 129 22.00 3.49 -13.24
N GLY A 130 21.11 4.08 -12.42
CA GLY A 130 19.68 3.78 -12.44
C GLY A 130 18.98 4.19 -13.74
N LEU A 131 19.33 5.36 -14.29
CA LEU A 131 18.84 5.80 -15.59
C LEU A 131 19.32 4.89 -16.72
N ALA A 132 20.59 4.47 -16.70
CA ALA A 132 21.17 3.55 -17.68
C ALA A 132 20.56 2.15 -17.56
N PHE A 133 20.26 1.69 -16.34
CA PHE A 133 19.59 0.41 -16.09
C PHE A 133 18.26 0.32 -16.83
N TRP A 134 17.35 1.28 -16.63
CA TRP A 134 16.06 1.29 -17.33
C TRP A 134 16.21 1.58 -18.81
N ASN A 135 17.18 2.39 -19.21
CA ASN A 135 17.46 2.63 -20.64
C ASN A 135 17.78 1.32 -21.36
N ALA A 136 18.63 0.49 -20.79
CA ALA A 136 18.98 -0.81 -21.36
C ALA A 136 17.80 -1.80 -21.34
N ALA A 137 17.10 -1.89 -20.20
CA ALA A 137 15.97 -2.80 -20.05
C ALA A 137 14.85 -2.48 -21.06
N ILE A 138 14.46 -1.21 -21.19
CA ILE A 138 13.37 -0.78 -22.08
C ILE A 138 13.73 -0.91 -23.57
N ARG A 139 14.96 -0.51 -23.93
CA ARG A 139 15.35 -0.40 -25.35
C ARG A 139 15.88 -1.69 -25.94
N SER A 140 16.55 -2.51 -25.11
CA SER A 140 17.26 -3.71 -25.59
C SER A 140 17.05 -4.96 -24.71
N PRO A 141 15.81 -5.29 -24.33
CA PRO A 141 15.55 -6.55 -23.64
C PRO A 141 15.91 -7.72 -24.57
N LEU A 142 16.52 -8.78 -24.03
CA LEU A 142 16.99 -9.89 -24.85
C LEU A 142 15.85 -10.77 -25.38
N MET A 143 14.79 -10.97 -24.60
CA MET A 143 13.63 -11.80 -24.96
C MET A 143 14.05 -13.20 -25.45
N LYS A 144 14.86 -13.91 -24.66
CA LYS A 144 15.32 -15.26 -24.98
C LYS A 144 14.16 -16.26 -24.93
N GLU A 145 14.10 -17.19 -25.88
CA GLU A 145 13.03 -18.19 -26.00
C GLU A 145 12.94 -19.11 -24.79
N ASP A 146 14.09 -19.56 -24.28
CA ASP A 146 14.17 -20.42 -23.09
C ASP A 146 13.66 -19.72 -21.82
N GLU A 147 13.97 -18.44 -21.65
CA GLU A 147 13.43 -17.62 -20.55
C GLU A 147 11.92 -17.38 -20.73
N LEU A 148 11.45 -17.15 -21.96
CA LEU A 148 10.02 -17.00 -22.24
C LEU A 148 9.26 -18.26 -21.83
N GLU A 149 9.76 -19.45 -22.17
CA GLU A 149 9.11 -20.72 -21.80
C GLU A 149 9.09 -20.98 -20.28
N LYS A 150 10.06 -20.44 -19.53
CA LYS A 150 10.05 -20.44 -18.05
C LYS A 150 8.99 -19.46 -17.52
N GLU A 151 8.99 -18.22 -18.00
CA GLU A 151 8.08 -17.17 -17.52
C GLU A 151 6.61 -17.42 -17.87
N LYS A 152 6.30 -18.03 -19.03
CA LYS A 152 4.95 -18.53 -19.31
C LYS A 152 4.42 -19.41 -18.16
N LYS A 153 5.22 -20.31 -17.62
CA LYS A 153 4.79 -21.18 -16.50
C LYS A 153 4.51 -20.37 -15.24
N VAL A 154 5.30 -19.34 -14.97
CA VAL A 154 5.10 -18.44 -13.82
C VAL A 154 3.78 -17.68 -13.97
N VAL A 155 3.58 -16.98 -15.10
CA VAL A 155 2.36 -16.21 -15.38
C VAL A 155 1.12 -17.10 -15.40
N LEU A 156 1.22 -18.31 -16.00
CA LEU A 156 0.12 -19.29 -15.95
C LEU A 156 -0.23 -19.72 -14.52
N SER A 157 0.78 -19.87 -13.65
CA SER A 157 0.55 -20.17 -12.23
C SER A 157 -0.15 -19.01 -11.51
N GLU A 158 0.19 -17.78 -11.84
CA GLU A 158 -0.47 -16.58 -11.29
C GLU A 158 -1.93 -16.47 -11.75
N ILE A 159 -2.19 -16.69 -13.05
CA ILE A 159 -3.54 -16.74 -13.59
C ILE A 159 -4.34 -17.85 -12.86
N GLN A 160 -3.76 -19.04 -12.70
CA GLN A 160 -4.40 -20.15 -12.01
C GLN A 160 -4.70 -19.82 -10.54
N GLY A 161 -3.78 -19.14 -9.85
CA GLY A 161 -4.00 -18.61 -8.50
C GLY A 161 -5.17 -17.63 -8.44
N GLY A 162 -5.26 -16.74 -9.43
CA GLY A 162 -6.37 -15.80 -9.56
C GLY A 162 -7.75 -16.47 -9.76
N LEU A 163 -7.80 -17.64 -10.39
CA LEU A 163 -9.06 -18.38 -10.57
C LEU A 163 -9.64 -18.90 -9.24
N ALA A 164 -8.84 -19.05 -8.21
CA ALA A 164 -9.26 -19.48 -6.88
C ALA A 164 -9.52 -18.29 -5.93
N GLU A 165 -9.16 -17.06 -6.34
CA GLU A 165 -9.23 -15.87 -5.51
C GLU A 165 -10.61 -15.19 -5.64
N PRO A 166 -11.43 -15.12 -4.57
CA PRO A 166 -12.77 -14.54 -4.64
C PRO A 166 -12.82 -13.12 -5.22
N GLY A 167 -11.90 -12.24 -4.83
CA GLY A 167 -11.86 -10.88 -5.34
C GLY A 167 -11.60 -10.83 -6.86
N THR A 168 -10.74 -11.69 -7.38
CA THR A 168 -10.45 -11.81 -8.82
C THR A 168 -11.67 -12.34 -9.58
N ILE A 169 -12.36 -13.36 -9.05
CA ILE A 169 -13.59 -13.91 -9.64
C ILE A 169 -14.65 -12.81 -9.73
N PHE A 170 -14.88 -12.10 -8.62
CA PHE A 170 -15.89 -11.05 -8.56
C PHE A 170 -15.60 -9.90 -9.54
N SER A 171 -14.35 -9.40 -9.52
CA SER A 171 -13.93 -8.33 -10.42
C SER A 171 -14.06 -8.70 -11.91
N ASN A 172 -13.65 -9.92 -12.29
CA ASN A 172 -13.80 -10.39 -13.67
C ASN A 172 -15.28 -10.55 -14.08
N TYR A 173 -16.14 -11.03 -13.17
CA TYR A 173 -17.57 -11.08 -13.41
C TYR A 173 -18.15 -9.69 -13.68
N LEU A 174 -17.84 -8.73 -12.81
CA LEU A 174 -18.33 -7.35 -12.93
C LEU A 174 -17.89 -6.72 -14.26
N ILE A 175 -16.60 -6.78 -14.56
CA ILE A 175 -15.99 -6.24 -15.78
C ILE A 175 -16.61 -6.87 -17.03
N SER A 176 -16.70 -8.20 -17.09
CA SER A 176 -17.22 -8.92 -18.23
C SER A 176 -18.69 -8.60 -18.50
N ASN A 177 -19.44 -8.25 -17.46
CA ASN A 177 -20.84 -7.88 -17.58
C ASN A 177 -21.06 -6.39 -17.81
N LEU A 178 -20.22 -5.49 -17.25
CA LEU A 178 -20.29 -4.07 -17.53
C LEU A 178 -19.82 -3.74 -18.96
N PHE A 179 -18.79 -4.42 -19.44
CA PHE A 179 -18.12 -4.14 -20.72
C PHE A 179 -18.07 -5.40 -21.61
N PRO A 180 -19.23 -5.93 -22.03
CA PRO A 180 -19.28 -7.22 -22.72
C PRO A 180 -18.76 -7.20 -24.16
N ASP A 181 -18.42 -6.03 -24.74
CA ASP A 181 -17.89 -5.96 -26.10
C ASP A 181 -16.41 -6.23 -26.14
N GLU A 182 -15.64 -5.67 -25.21
CA GLU A 182 -14.18 -5.81 -25.11
C GLU A 182 -13.72 -6.07 -23.67
N PRO A 183 -14.20 -7.13 -22.99
CA PRO A 183 -13.91 -7.35 -21.56
C PRO A 183 -12.43 -7.66 -21.28
N TYR A 184 -11.69 -8.13 -22.29
CA TYR A 184 -10.24 -8.37 -22.19
C TYR A 184 -9.43 -7.10 -21.90
N ARG A 185 -9.97 -5.91 -22.18
CA ARG A 185 -9.32 -4.63 -21.90
C ARG A 185 -9.17 -4.33 -20.41
N LEU A 186 -9.96 -4.94 -19.57
CA LEU A 186 -10.03 -4.68 -18.13
C LEU A 186 -9.40 -5.80 -17.29
N SER A 187 -8.74 -6.75 -17.92
CA SER A 187 -8.05 -7.87 -17.29
C SER A 187 -6.58 -7.90 -17.72
N PRO A 188 -5.67 -7.11 -17.11
CA PRO A 188 -4.27 -7.05 -17.50
C PRO A 188 -3.55 -8.41 -17.45
N SER A 189 -3.94 -9.30 -16.55
CA SER A 189 -3.43 -10.68 -16.46
C SER A 189 -3.75 -11.52 -17.70
N GLY A 190 -4.78 -11.14 -18.45
CA GLY A 190 -5.19 -11.79 -19.69
C GLY A 190 -5.75 -13.19 -19.54
N SER A 191 -5.58 -14.03 -20.53
CA SER A 191 -6.05 -15.41 -20.54
C SER A 191 -4.91 -16.43 -20.63
N ALA A 192 -5.12 -17.60 -20.00
CA ALA A 192 -4.12 -18.67 -20.00
C ALA A 192 -3.78 -19.17 -21.41
N ASP A 193 -4.75 -19.23 -22.34
CA ASP A 193 -4.52 -19.72 -23.69
C ASP A 193 -3.62 -18.77 -24.49
N VAL A 194 -3.83 -17.44 -24.38
CA VAL A 194 -2.99 -16.44 -25.05
C VAL A 194 -1.56 -16.49 -24.51
N VAL A 195 -1.40 -16.54 -23.18
CA VAL A 195 -0.08 -16.59 -22.53
C VAL A 195 0.65 -17.89 -22.88
N LYS A 196 -0.04 -19.03 -22.89
CA LYS A 196 0.53 -20.33 -23.25
C LYS A 196 1.09 -20.37 -24.67
N ASP A 197 0.34 -19.81 -25.63
CA ASP A 197 0.70 -19.82 -27.04
C ASP A 197 1.63 -18.63 -27.42
N ALA A 198 2.03 -17.77 -26.49
CA ALA A 198 2.84 -16.58 -26.74
C ALA A 198 4.19 -16.91 -27.36
N SER A 199 4.65 -16.06 -28.30
CA SER A 199 5.95 -16.16 -28.95
C SER A 199 6.81 -14.91 -28.72
N VAL A 200 8.12 -15.03 -28.88
CA VAL A 200 9.05 -13.89 -28.87
C VAL A 200 8.66 -12.85 -29.92
N LEU A 201 8.16 -13.27 -31.11
CA LEU A 201 7.77 -12.34 -32.16
C LEU A 201 6.55 -11.49 -31.76
N GLN A 202 5.59 -12.04 -31.03
CA GLN A 202 4.47 -11.27 -30.48
C GLN A 202 4.97 -10.23 -29.47
N LEU A 203 5.90 -10.58 -28.56
CA LEU A 203 6.49 -9.63 -27.63
C LEU A 203 7.28 -8.53 -28.34
N ARG A 204 8.00 -8.86 -29.43
CA ARG A 204 8.69 -7.89 -30.28
C ARG A 204 7.71 -6.98 -31.03
N ALA A 205 6.55 -7.49 -31.45
CA ALA A 205 5.48 -6.66 -32.02
C ALA A 205 4.97 -5.62 -31.00
N LEU A 206 4.74 -6.03 -29.74
CA LEU A 206 4.38 -5.10 -28.68
C LEU A 206 5.48 -4.06 -28.42
N GLN A 207 6.75 -4.50 -28.34
CA GLN A 207 7.89 -3.61 -28.15
C GLN A 207 7.93 -2.53 -29.23
N ASN A 208 7.87 -2.93 -30.50
CA ASN A 208 7.96 -2.02 -31.64
C ASN A 208 6.81 -1.01 -31.69
N LYS A 209 5.61 -1.41 -31.23
CA LYS A 209 4.40 -0.60 -31.28
C LYS A 209 4.24 0.34 -30.10
N TYR A 210 4.53 -0.13 -28.89
CA TYR A 210 4.18 0.58 -27.65
C TYR A 210 5.39 1.17 -26.92
N TYR A 211 6.56 0.51 -26.97
CA TYR A 211 7.76 0.94 -26.24
C TYR A 211 8.60 1.90 -27.08
N ILE A 212 8.04 3.08 -27.30
CA ILE A 212 8.64 4.16 -28.10
C ILE A 212 8.60 5.48 -27.31
N PRO A 213 9.54 6.42 -27.53
CA PRO A 213 9.61 7.70 -26.83
C PRO A 213 8.28 8.47 -26.77
N LYS A 214 7.59 8.59 -27.91
CA LYS A 214 6.31 9.32 -28.00
C LYS A 214 5.16 8.72 -27.19
N ASN A 215 5.29 7.47 -26.77
CA ASN A 215 4.29 6.74 -25.97
C ASN A 215 4.73 6.52 -24.54
N ALA A 216 5.87 7.08 -24.13
CA ALA A 216 6.49 6.87 -22.83
C ALA A 216 6.74 8.18 -22.08
N ALA A 217 6.82 8.09 -20.75
CA ALA A 217 7.30 9.18 -19.91
C ALA A 217 8.26 8.66 -18.84
N LEU A 218 9.31 9.44 -18.57
CA LEU A 218 10.29 9.21 -17.52
C LEU A 218 9.98 10.13 -16.33
N PHE A 219 9.92 9.57 -15.13
CA PHE A 219 9.67 10.26 -13.88
C PHE A 219 10.91 10.13 -12.99
N VAL A 220 11.55 11.27 -12.66
CA VAL A 220 12.80 11.29 -11.89
C VAL A 220 12.69 12.31 -10.77
N GLY A 221 12.80 11.86 -9.52
CA GLY A 221 12.70 12.82 -8.41
C GLY A 221 13.30 12.29 -7.11
N GLY A 222 13.58 13.22 -6.23
CA GLY A 222 14.28 13.01 -4.98
C GLY A 222 15.46 13.94 -4.85
N ASP A 223 16.56 13.47 -4.26
CA ASP A 223 17.77 14.26 -4.04
C ASP A 223 18.55 14.43 -5.34
N ILE A 224 18.07 15.32 -6.19
CA ILE A 224 18.62 15.67 -7.49
C ILE A 224 18.74 17.17 -7.66
N GLU A 225 19.71 17.60 -8.46
CA GLU A 225 19.77 18.94 -9.06
C GLU A 225 19.13 18.85 -10.46
N GLU A 226 17.94 19.41 -10.63
CA GLU A 226 17.11 19.24 -11.85
C GLU A 226 17.89 19.49 -13.15
N LYS A 227 18.64 20.59 -13.22
CA LYS A 227 19.40 20.95 -14.44
C LYS A 227 20.44 19.91 -14.83
N GLU A 228 21.12 19.33 -13.85
CA GLU A 228 22.14 18.30 -14.10
C GLU A 228 21.48 16.97 -14.43
N ALA A 229 20.39 16.63 -13.74
CA ALA A 229 19.57 15.45 -14.04
C ALA A 229 19.04 15.48 -15.47
N LEU A 230 18.50 16.62 -15.95
CA LEU A 230 18.01 16.76 -17.31
C LEU A 230 19.11 16.60 -18.38
N LYS A 231 20.32 17.14 -18.16
CA LYS A 231 21.44 16.91 -19.05
C LYS A 231 21.82 15.43 -19.14
N LEU A 232 21.81 14.76 -18.01
CA LEU A 232 22.09 13.34 -17.91
C LEU A 232 21.02 12.52 -18.63
N ILE A 233 19.74 12.84 -18.40
CA ILE A 233 18.60 12.20 -19.06
C ILE A 233 18.67 12.37 -20.58
N GLU A 234 18.93 13.58 -21.09
CA GLU A 234 19.08 13.81 -22.54
C GLU A 234 20.21 12.97 -23.11
N ARG A 235 21.37 12.89 -22.42
CA ARG A 235 22.52 12.10 -22.83
C ARG A 235 22.22 10.60 -22.93
N ILE A 236 21.43 10.07 -21.99
CA ILE A 236 21.11 8.64 -21.88
C ILE A 236 19.94 8.26 -22.79
N TRP A 237 18.87 9.07 -22.81
CA TRP A 237 17.62 8.73 -23.45
C TRP A 237 17.35 9.42 -24.78
N GLY A 238 18.07 10.50 -25.10
CA GLY A 238 17.84 11.30 -26.32
C GLY A 238 18.04 10.56 -27.64
N SER A 239 18.84 9.47 -27.63
CA SER A 239 19.07 8.63 -28.82
C SER A 239 17.99 7.54 -29.03
N TRP A 240 17.03 7.37 -28.10
CA TRP A 240 15.97 6.39 -28.25
C TRP A 240 15.06 6.74 -29.44
N SER A 241 14.86 5.78 -30.37
CA SER A 241 14.14 6.01 -31.63
C SER A 241 12.66 5.63 -31.51
N ASN A 242 11.80 6.40 -32.19
CA ASN A 242 10.41 6.01 -32.42
C ASN A 242 10.25 4.97 -33.57
N ASN A 243 11.30 4.59 -34.23
CA ASN A 243 11.30 3.65 -35.37
C ASN A 243 10.28 4.02 -36.48
N GLY A 244 9.95 5.32 -36.60
CA GLY A 244 8.93 5.80 -37.53
C GLY A 244 7.48 5.63 -37.05
N ASN A 245 7.26 5.15 -35.83
CA ASN A 245 5.93 4.92 -35.29
C ASN A 245 5.41 6.16 -34.53
N GLU A 246 4.09 6.31 -34.52
CA GLU A 246 3.37 7.23 -33.64
C GLU A 246 2.80 6.50 -32.42
N ALA A 247 2.50 7.26 -31.35
CA ALA A 247 1.87 6.69 -30.16
C ALA A 247 0.54 6.02 -30.53
N PRO A 248 0.30 4.78 -30.09
CA PRO A 248 -0.94 4.08 -30.40
C PRO A 248 -2.14 4.79 -29.77
N ALA A 249 -3.20 5.01 -30.57
CA ALA A 249 -4.45 5.54 -30.05
C ALA A 249 -5.24 4.44 -29.33
N VAL A 250 -5.82 4.76 -28.19
CA VAL A 250 -6.82 3.92 -27.52
C VAL A 250 -8.20 4.37 -28.00
N GLY A 251 -9.00 3.42 -28.50
CA GLY A 251 -10.37 3.71 -28.92
C GLY A 251 -11.35 3.60 -27.74
N LYS A 252 -12.40 4.41 -27.76
CA LYS A 252 -13.59 4.17 -26.92
C LYS A 252 -14.30 2.91 -27.41
N GLN A 253 -14.86 2.09 -26.52
CA GLN A 253 -15.69 0.95 -26.94
C GLN A 253 -16.87 1.44 -27.78
N GLN A 254 -17.03 0.87 -29.00
CA GLN A 254 -17.84 1.47 -30.07
C GLN A 254 -19.35 1.37 -29.83
N SER A 255 -19.86 0.45 -29.04
CA SER A 255 -21.30 0.35 -28.80
C SER A 255 -21.59 -0.15 -27.39
N MET A 256 -21.51 0.75 -26.43
CA MET A 256 -22.08 0.41 -25.13
C MET A 256 -23.59 0.44 -25.20
N THR A 257 -24.20 -0.64 -25.74
CA THR A 257 -25.65 -0.83 -25.68
C THR A 257 -26.08 -0.76 -24.21
N PRO A 258 -27.07 0.11 -23.87
CA PRO A 258 -27.64 0.12 -22.53
C PRO A 258 -28.15 -1.26 -22.15
N PHE A 259 -28.02 -1.65 -20.90
CA PHE A 259 -28.60 -2.90 -20.44
C PHE A 259 -30.12 -2.85 -20.56
N ALA A 260 -30.70 -3.91 -21.08
CA ALA A 260 -32.16 -4.02 -21.24
C ALA A 260 -32.88 -4.06 -19.88
N SER A 261 -32.22 -4.59 -18.84
CA SER A 261 -32.72 -4.66 -17.46
C SER A 261 -31.55 -4.67 -16.49
N THR A 262 -31.83 -4.30 -15.25
CA THR A 262 -30.89 -4.47 -14.13
C THR A 262 -30.48 -5.93 -13.98
N LYS A 263 -29.19 -6.19 -13.83
CA LYS A 263 -28.63 -7.51 -13.53
C LYS A 263 -28.39 -7.62 -12.04
N TYR A 264 -28.66 -8.79 -11.47
CA TYR A 264 -28.44 -9.10 -10.07
C TYR A 264 -27.51 -10.29 -9.94
N ALA A 265 -26.49 -10.18 -9.10
CA ALA A 265 -25.54 -11.24 -8.86
C ALA A 265 -25.19 -11.36 -7.37
N VAL A 266 -24.92 -12.58 -6.93
CA VAL A 266 -24.47 -12.87 -5.57
C VAL A 266 -23.22 -13.74 -5.62
N MET A 267 -22.23 -13.38 -4.81
CA MET A 267 -21.01 -14.16 -4.65
C MET A 267 -20.80 -14.60 -3.20
N PRO A 268 -20.84 -15.91 -2.93
CA PRO A 268 -20.39 -16.44 -1.65
C PRO A 268 -18.87 -16.26 -1.51
N SER A 269 -18.43 -15.69 -0.38
CA SER A 269 -17.04 -15.50 -0.06
C SER A 269 -16.77 -15.74 1.43
N ASP A 270 -15.83 -16.62 1.76
CA ASP A 270 -15.38 -16.89 3.13
C ASP A 270 -14.60 -15.73 3.76
N ARG A 271 -14.21 -14.73 2.96
CA ARG A 271 -13.63 -13.49 3.44
C ARG A 271 -14.64 -12.54 4.06
N VAL A 272 -15.92 -12.71 3.76
CA VAL A 272 -17.00 -11.92 4.34
C VAL A 272 -17.44 -12.57 5.65
N SER A 273 -17.46 -11.78 6.72
CA SER A 273 -17.95 -12.22 8.03
C SER A 273 -19.43 -12.66 7.96
N PRO A 274 -19.85 -13.73 8.66
CA PRO A 274 -21.25 -14.14 8.68
C PRO A 274 -22.21 -13.11 9.33
N GLN A 275 -21.70 -12.02 9.90
CA GLN A 275 -22.51 -10.96 10.52
C GLN A 275 -22.84 -9.81 9.56
N ILE A 276 -22.18 -9.75 8.40
CA ILE A 276 -22.34 -8.67 7.41
C ILE A 276 -22.55 -9.22 6.01
N ALA A 277 -23.02 -8.34 5.13
CA ALA A 277 -22.92 -8.50 3.68
C ALA A 277 -22.52 -7.15 3.06
N GLU A 278 -21.96 -7.20 1.87
CA GLU A 278 -21.63 -6.01 1.08
C GLU A 278 -22.56 -5.97 -0.13
N ILE A 279 -23.25 -4.85 -0.31
CA ILE A 279 -24.14 -4.59 -1.46
C ILE A 279 -23.48 -3.51 -2.30
N GLU A 280 -23.39 -3.72 -3.61
CA GLU A 280 -22.84 -2.75 -4.53
C GLU A 280 -23.70 -2.61 -5.78
N ILE A 281 -23.85 -1.34 -6.24
CA ILE A 281 -24.57 -0.98 -7.47
C ILE A 281 -23.56 -0.36 -8.42
N ASN A 282 -23.43 -0.93 -9.61
CA ASN A 282 -22.40 -0.57 -10.56
C ASN A 282 -23.00 -0.06 -11.87
N PHE A 283 -22.54 1.13 -12.30
CA PHE A 283 -22.86 1.76 -13.58
C PHE A 283 -21.59 1.95 -14.40
N ARG A 284 -21.72 2.09 -15.70
CA ARG A 284 -20.65 2.61 -16.56
C ARG A 284 -20.46 4.10 -16.30
N GLY A 285 -19.20 4.55 -16.22
CA GLY A 285 -18.86 5.95 -15.95
C GLY A 285 -18.41 6.71 -17.20
N ALA A 286 -18.01 7.96 -16.99
CA ALA A 286 -17.37 8.78 -18.01
C ALA A 286 -15.90 8.35 -18.23
N ASP A 287 -15.48 8.20 -19.45
CA ASP A 287 -14.08 7.94 -19.78
C ASP A 287 -13.27 9.25 -19.71
N ALA A 288 -12.24 9.30 -18.84
CA ALA A 288 -11.54 10.54 -18.54
C ALA A 288 -10.86 11.18 -19.77
N ASP A 289 -10.41 10.37 -20.73
CA ASP A 289 -9.78 10.91 -21.94
C ASP A 289 -10.79 11.44 -22.98
N PHE A 290 -11.97 10.84 -23.05
CA PHE A 290 -12.99 11.16 -24.04
C PHE A 290 -14.10 12.10 -23.52
N ASP A 291 -14.48 11.97 -22.27
CA ASP A 291 -15.60 12.69 -21.64
C ASP A 291 -15.08 13.58 -20.48
N ARG A 292 -13.98 14.32 -20.71
CA ARG A 292 -13.25 15.11 -19.68
C ARG A 292 -14.13 16.01 -18.82
N GLN A 293 -15.11 16.69 -19.42
CA GLN A 293 -16.01 17.57 -18.67
C GLN A 293 -16.92 16.78 -17.73
N ASP A 294 -17.39 15.62 -18.17
CA ASP A 294 -18.24 14.74 -17.36
C ASP A 294 -17.41 14.12 -16.22
N SER A 295 -16.13 13.78 -16.49
CA SER A 295 -15.22 13.28 -15.47
C SER A 295 -15.02 14.30 -14.32
N TYR A 296 -14.79 15.58 -14.63
CA TYR A 296 -14.71 16.63 -13.60
C TYR A 296 -16.02 16.77 -12.81
N ALA A 297 -17.16 16.64 -13.47
CA ALA A 297 -18.47 16.75 -12.80
C ALA A 297 -18.76 15.54 -11.90
N LEU A 298 -18.33 14.34 -12.30
CA LEU A 298 -18.39 13.14 -11.46
C LEU A 298 -17.49 13.28 -10.24
N ASP A 299 -16.26 13.74 -10.40
CA ASP A 299 -15.34 13.95 -9.27
C ASP A 299 -15.87 15.00 -8.28
N TYR A 300 -16.46 16.09 -8.77
CA TYR A 300 -17.14 17.07 -7.92
C TYR A 300 -18.31 16.44 -7.16
N MET A 301 -19.16 15.68 -7.85
CA MET A 301 -20.29 14.97 -7.25
C MET A 301 -19.83 14.02 -6.14
N LEU A 302 -18.82 13.19 -6.41
CA LEU A 302 -18.35 12.20 -5.45
C LEU A 302 -17.74 12.82 -4.21
N ASN A 303 -16.99 13.92 -4.34
CA ASN A 303 -16.50 14.67 -3.18
C ASN A 303 -17.64 15.09 -2.23
N LEU A 304 -18.82 15.39 -2.76
CA LEU A 304 -19.98 15.77 -1.96
C LEU A 304 -20.80 14.57 -1.46
N LEU A 305 -20.86 13.48 -2.23
CA LEU A 305 -21.57 12.27 -1.83
C LEU A 305 -20.87 11.54 -0.67
N ASP A 306 -19.55 11.68 -0.57
CA ASP A 306 -18.76 11.05 0.49
C ASP A 306 -18.70 11.86 1.80
N ASP A 307 -19.26 13.08 1.83
CA ASP A 307 -19.40 13.86 3.05
C ASP A 307 -20.18 13.04 4.11
N PRO A 308 -19.57 12.71 5.26
CA PRO A 308 -20.22 11.92 6.32
C PRO A 308 -21.43 12.64 6.92
N ASP A 309 -21.46 13.97 6.88
CA ASP A 309 -22.57 14.81 7.31
C ASP A 309 -23.52 15.19 6.17
N GLY A 310 -23.21 14.76 4.94
CA GLY A 310 -23.94 15.08 3.73
C GLY A 310 -25.33 14.47 3.69
N ILE A 311 -26.23 15.19 2.98
CA ILE A 311 -27.64 14.78 2.81
C ILE A 311 -27.75 13.40 2.13
N PHE A 312 -26.83 13.04 1.23
CA PHE A 312 -26.86 11.78 0.51
C PHE A 312 -26.72 10.59 1.47
N LYS A 313 -25.60 10.51 2.22
CA LYS A 313 -25.35 9.41 3.16
C LYS A 313 -26.41 9.33 4.26
N LYS A 314 -26.85 10.49 4.80
CA LYS A 314 -27.93 10.55 5.79
C LYS A 314 -29.24 9.98 5.23
N THR A 315 -29.63 10.36 4.01
CA THR A 315 -30.85 9.84 3.37
C THR A 315 -30.77 8.33 3.15
N VAL A 316 -29.61 7.80 2.79
CA VAL A 316 -29.42 6.34 2.66
C VAL A 316 -29.55 5.67 4.02
N ALA A 317 -28.89 6.17 5.06
CA ALA A 317 -28.85 5.59 6.40
C ALA A 317 -30.19 5.69 7.16
N GLU A 318 -31.06 6.65 6.82
CA GLU A 318 -32.40 6.79 7.41
C GLU A 318 -33.28 5.55 7.22
N ASN A 319 -33.03 4.76 6.17
CA ASN A 319 -33.82 3.57 5.90
C ASN A 319 -33.36 2.38 6.77
N GLN A 320 -34.07 2.19 7.89
CA GLN A 320 -33.77 1.15 8.87
C GLN A 320 -33.89 -0.29 8.34
N GLU A 321 -34.65 -0.52 7.25
CA GLU A 321 -34.74 -1.85 6.62
C GLU A 321 -33.39 -2.29 6.04
N LEU A 322 -32.50 -1.36 5.68
CA LEU A 322 -31.19 -1.67 5.14
C LEU A 322 -30.23 -2.23 6.19
N CYS A 323 -30.45 -1.96 7.47
CA CYS A 323 -29.56 -2.36 8.57
C CYS A 323 -28.11 -1.91 8.34
N ILE A 324 -27.91 -0.72 7.79
CA ILE A 324 -26.58 -0.08 7.66
C ILE A 324 -26.23 0.45 9.06
N PRO A 325 -25.05 0.09 9.61
CA PRO A 325 -24.72 0.48 11.00
C PRO A 325 -24.46 1.97 11.18
N ASP A 326 -23.87 2.62 10.18
CA ASP A 326 -23.54 4.05 10.21
C ASP A 326 -23.27 4.57 8.79
N VAL A 327 -23.27 5.90 8.60
CA VAL A 327 -22.99 6.58 7.32
C VAL A 327 -21.62 6.24 6.74
N GLN A 328 -20.63 5.92 7.58
CA GLN A 328 -19.29 5.53 7.13
C GLN A 328 -19.25 4.17 6.39
N TYR A 329 -20.29 3.36 6.54
CA TYR A 329 -20.43 2.09 5.82
C TYR A 329 -21.13 2.26 4.45
N ILE A 330 -21.31 3.51 4.03
CA ILE A 330 -21.82 3.89 2.70
C ILE A 330 -20.69 4.55 1.94
N SER A 331 -20.40 4.07 0.74
CA SER A 331 -19.35 4.62 -0.12
C SER A 331 -19.87 4.86 -1.53
N SER A 332 -19.28 5.86 -2.18
CA SER A 332 -19.48 6.16 -3.59
C SER A 332 -18.14 6.14 -4.31
N GLY A 333 -18.09 5.61 -5.52
CA GLY A 333 -16.85 5.50 -6.27
C GLY A 333 -16.99 5.88 -7.74
N TYR A 334 -15.92 6.44 -8.29
CA TYR A 334 -15.74 6.58 -9.73
C TYR A 334 -14.36 6.04 -10.09
N GLY A 335 -14.35 4.88 -10.76
CA GLY A 335 -13.12 4.27 -11.26
C GLY A 335 -12.63 5.02 -12.49
N THR A 336 -11.86 6.09 -12.26
CA THR A 336 -11.34 6.95 -13.31
C THR A 336 -10.34 6.19 -14.16
N SER A 337 -10.65 6.01 -15.44
CA SER A 337 -9.80 5.33 -16.41
C SER A 337 -9.79 6.10 -17.73
N ARG A 338 -8.81 5.82 -18.56
CA ARG A 338 -8.70 6.35 -19.92
C ARG A 338 -9.92 6.00 -20.77
N ALA A 339 -10.35 4.74 -20.62
CA ALA A 339 -11.56 4.17 -21.22
C ALA A 339 -12.13 3.12 -20.26
N ASP A 340 -13.41 2.80 -20.43
CA ASP A 340 -14.12 1.76 -19.67
C ASP A 340 -14.20 2.05 -18.15
N SER A 341 -14.53 3.29 -17.80
CA SER A 341 -14.71 3.76 -16.43
C SER A 341 -16.02 3.30 -15.82
N LEU A 342 -16.08 3.21 -14.50
CA LEU A 342 -17.28 2.79 -13.75
C LEU A 342 -17.64 3.75 -12.61
N ILE A 343 -18.91 3.76 -12.23
CA ILE A 343 -19.45 4.44 -11.05
C ILE A 343 -20.05 3.38 -10.15
N SER A 344 -19.74 3.41 -8.86
CA SER A 344 -20.30 2.48 -7.89
C SER A 344 -20.88 3.18 -6.66
N PHE A 345 -21.90 2.53 -6.07
CA PHE A 345 -22.46 2.86 -4.76
C PHE A 345 -22.49 1.59 -3.94
N SER A 346 -21.92 1.61 -2.75
CA SER A 346 -21.85 0.42 -1.92
C SER A 346 -22.28 0.68 -0.48
N ALA A 347 -22.71 -0.39 0.18
CA ALA A 347 -22.95 -0.36 1.62
C ALA A 347 -22.64 -1.72 2.26
N THR A 348 -22.05 -1.67 3.48
CA THR A 348 -21.99 -2.82 4.36
C THR A 348 -23.26 -2.86 5.23
N VAL A 349 -23.94 -4.00 5.24
CA VAL A 349 -25.18 -4.20 5.96
C VAL A 349 -25.06 -5.30 7.03
N LEU A 350 -25.67 -5.08 8.19
CA LEU A 350 -25.78 -6.08 9.26
C LEU A 350 -26.92 -7.07 8.99
N GLN A 351 -26.96 -8.16 9.79
CA GLN A 351 -28.02 -9.18 9.76
C GLN A 351 -28.26 -9.73 8.32
N PRO A 352 -27.21 -10.29 7.68
CA PRO A 352 -27.28 -10.73 6.30
C PRO A 352 -28.26 -11.89 6.08
N GLU A 353 -28.69 -12.57 7.15
CA GLU A 353 -29.71 -13.63 7.10
C GLU A 353 -31.14 -13.11 6.89
N LYS A 354 -31.36 -11.79 6.91
CA LYS A 354 -32.70 -11.20 6.79
C LYS A 354 -32.93 -10.61 5.41
N GLU A 355 -33.73 -11.25 4.58
CA GLU A 355 -34.26 -10.75 3.30
C GLU A 355 -33.19 -10.01 2.45
N LEU A 356 -31.94 -10.48 2.45
CA LEU A 356 -30.80 -9.77 1.83
C LEU A 356 -31.03 -9.43 0.34
N PRO A 357 -31.62 -10.33 -0.51
CA PRO A 357 -31.94 -10.02 -1.89
C PRO A 357 -32.90 -8.85 -2.04
N LYS A 358 -33.90 -8.76 -1.16
CA LYS A 358 -34.90 -7.66 -1.14
C LYS A 358 -34.22 -6.37 -0.71
N ARG A 359 -33.35 -6.42 0.31
CA ARG A 359 -32.63 -5.25 0.82
C ARG A 359 -31.69 -4.64 -0.22
N ALA A 360 -31.06 -5.45 -1.07
CA ALA A 360 -30.25 -4.94 -2.17
C ALA A 360 -31.08 -4.14 -3.19
N LYS A 361 -32.32 -4.57 -3.48
CA LYS A 361 -33.24 -3.79 -4.32
C LYS A 361 -33.68 -2.51 -3.62
N ILE A 362 -34.02 -2.57 -2.32
CA ILE A 362 -34.36 -1.39 -1.52
C ILE A 362 -33.18 -0.40 -1.48
N PHE A 363 -31.93 -0.89 -1.38
CA PHE A 363 -30.74 -0.02 -1.40
C PHE A 363 -30.62 0.72 -2.74
N MET A 364 -30.83 0.03 -3.85
CA MET A 364 -30.86 0.67 -5.17
C MET A 364 -31.98 1.73 -5.27
N ASP A 365 -33.20 1.40 -4.87
CA ASP A 365 -34.33 2.33 -4.90
C ASP A 365 -34.10 3.53 -3.97
N GLN A 366 -33.51 3.30 -2.79
CA GLN A 366 -33.17 4.36 -1.82
C GLN A 366 -32.15 5.35 -2.41
N ILE A 367 -31.15 4.87 -3.16
CA ILE A 367 -30.18 5.73 -3.84
C ILE A 367 -30.85 6.48 -4.98
N LEU A 368 -31.53 5.79 -5.90
CA LEU A 368 -32.00 6.37 -7.16
C LEU A 368 -33.24 7.26 -6.96
N GLU A 369 -34.14 6.88 -6.06
CA GLU A 369 -35.45 7.57 -5.90
C GLU A 369 -35.46 8.59 -4.74
N LYS A 370 -34.52 8.49 -3.79
CA LYS A 370 -34.52 9.37 -2.62
C LYS A 370 -33.19 10.11 -2.42
N ALA A 371 -32.06 9.41 -2.31
CA ALA A 371 -30.80 10.03 -1.94
C ALA A 371 -30.25 10.95 -3.05
N ILE A 372 -30.25 10.52 -4.31
CA ILE A 372 -29.85 11.35 -5.46
C ILE A 372 -30.79 12.58 -5.63
N PRO A 373 -32.13 12.42 -5.59
CA PRO A 373 -33.02 13.59 -5.60
C PRO A 373 -32.84 14.54 -4.42
N ALA A 374 -32.61 14.04 -3.20
CA ALA A 374 -32.32 14.87 -2.03
C ALA A 374 -31.03 15.66 -2.22
N PHE A 375 -29.97 15.02 -2.71
CA PHE A 375 -28.71 15.63 -3.05
C PHE A 375 -28.86 16.75 -4.10
N LEU A 376 -29.57 16.51 -5.19
CA LEU A 376 -29.79 17.50 -6.25
C LEU A 376 -30.64 18.69 -5.80
N ASN A 377 -31.52 18.51 -4.80
CA ASN A 377 -32.36 19.57 -4.26
C ASN A 377 -31.69 20.43 -3.19
N ASP A 378 -30.51 20.03 -2.71
CA ASP A 378 -29.74 20.81 -1.73
C ASP A 378 -28.89 21.88 -2.43
N GLU A 379 -29.39 23.08 -2.52
CA GLU A 379 -28.68 24.22 -3.12
C GLU A 379 -27.39 24.60 -2.38
N SER A 380 -27.24 24.21 -1.12
CA SER A 380 -26.04 24.53 -0.34
C SER A 380 -24.79 23.82 -0.89
N LEU A 381 -24.97 22.69 -1.56
CA LEU A 381 -23.91 21.91 -2.18
C LEU A 381 -23.30 22.56 -3.44
N PHE A 382 -23.96 23.56 -4.00
CA PHE A 382 -23.56 24.22 -5.26
C PHE A 382 -23.17 25.69 -5.08
N THR A 383 -22.95 26.11 -3.84
CA THR A 383 -22.52 27.48 -3.52
C THR A 383 -21.04 27.71 -3.85
N ASN A 384 -20.66 29.00 -3.97
CA ASN A 384 -19.25 29.35 -4.14
C ASN A 384 -18.38 28.91 -2.95
N ILE A 385 -18.96 28.85 -1.75
CA ILE A 385 -18.24 28.39 -0.55
C ILE A 385 -17.92 26.90 -0.68
N THR A 386 -18.88 26.08 -1.07
CA THR A 386 -18.69 24.65 -1.28
C THR A 386 -17.65 24.36 -2.37
N LYS A 387 -17.71 25.12 -3.48
CA LYS A 387 -16.72 25.00 -4.56
C LYS A 387 -15.30 25.30 -4.10
N LEU A 388 -15.12 26.34 -3.28
CA LEU A 388 -13.83 26.67 -2.70
C LEU A 388 -13.34 25.61 -1.71
N LYS A 389 -14.26 24.99 -0.95
CA LYS A 389 -13.90 23.86 -0.06
C LYS A 389 -13.38 22.67 -0.86
N ILE A 390 -14.05 22.29 -1.96
CA ILE A 390 -13.63 21.18 -2.82
C ILE A 390 -12.27 21.50 -3.47
N GLU A 391 -12.12 22.70 -4.06
CA GLU A 391 -10.84 23.12 -4.65
C GLU A 391 -9.72 23.05 -3.60
N LYS A 392 -10.00 23.42 -2.37
CA LYS A 392 -9.05 23.36 -1.27
C LYS A 392 -8.72 21.92 -0.85
N SER A 393 -9.70 21.02 -0.79
CA SER A 393 -9.44 19.61 -0.51
C SER A 393 -8.56 18.96 -1.59
N LEU A 394 -8.81 19.28 -2.86
CA LEU A 394 -7.96 18.81 -3.97
C LEU A 394 -6.52 19.37 -3.89
N GLU A 395 -6.36 20.65 -3.50
CA GLU A 395 -5.02 21.21 -3.23
C GLU A 395 -4.33 20.52 -2.06
N ASN A 396 -5.08 20.13 -1.03
CA ASN A 396 -4.54 19.36 0.09
C ASN A 396 -4.03 17.99 -0.35
N ASN A 397 -4.75 17.29 -1.24
CA ASN A 397 -4.28 16.03 -1.83
C ASN A 397 -2.94 16.20 -2.56
N ASP A 398 -2.74 17.31 -3.28
CA ASP A 398 -1.45 17.63 -3.91
C ASP A 398 -0.35 17.87 -2.87
N ILE A 399 -0.65 18.48 -1.72
CA ILE A 399 0.29 18.67 -0.61
C ILE A 399 0.67 17.32 0.00
N TRP A 400 -0.29 16.41 0.20
CA TRP A 400 -0.04 15.07 0.71
C TRP A 400 0.83 14.25 -0.24
N ALA A 401 0.50 14.22 -1.52
CA ALA A 401 1.31 13.55 -2.54
C ALA A 401 2.73 14.12 -2.61
N GLY A 402 2.85 15.45 -2.49
CA GLY A 402 4.11 16.18 -2.52
C GLY A 402 5.00 16.04 -1.28
N GLN A 403 4.59 15.29 -0.26
CA GLN A 403 5.45 15.01 0.89
C GLN A 403 6.74 14.28 0.48
N THR A 404 6.64 13.43 -0.53
CA THR A 404 7.80 12.76 -1.15
C THR A 404 7.80 12.97 -2.66
N ALA A 405 8.98 13.00 -3.27
CA ALA A 405 9.08 13.05 -4.73
C ALA A 405 8.38 11.84 -5.39
N THR A 406 8.51 10.66 -4.80
CA THR A 406 7.82 9.44 -5.28
C THR A 406 6.31 9.61 -5.31
N GLY A 407 5.71 10.08 -4.21
CA GLY A 407 4.25 10.27 -4.12
C GLY A 407 3.73 11.25 -5.17
N LEU A 408 4.40 12.40 -5.33
CA LEU A 408 4.05 13.39 -6.34
C LEU A 408 4.17 12.82 -7.76
N LEU A 409 5.29 12.19 -8.08
CA LEU A 409 5.52 11.65 -9.42
C LEU A 409 4.56 10.51 -9.78
N GLN A 410 4.17 9.66 -8.82
CA GLN A 410 3.16 8.63 -9.03
C GLN A 410 1.77 9.22 -9.28
N GLN A 411 1.40 10.30 -8.60
CA GLN A 411 0.17 11.03 -8.88
C GLN A 411 0.18 11.64 -10.30
N ILE A 412 1.28 12.27 -10.69
CA ILE A 412 1.45 12.84 -12.05
C ILE A 412 1.40 11.72 -13.10
N ARG A 413 2.06 10.57 -12.84
CA ARG A 413 2.01 9.40 -13.72
C ARG A 413 0.58 8.91 -13.92
N PHE A 414 -0.20 8.79 -12.84
CA PHE A 414 -1.61 8.38 -12.94
C PHE A 414 -2.36 9.26 -13.94
N TRP A 415 -2.35 10.57 -13.74
CA TRP A 415 -3.07 11.49 -14.62
C TRP A 415 -2.50 11.54 -16.04
N TRP A 416 -1.17 11.50 -16.19
CA TRP A 416 -0.55 11.45 -17.51
C TRP A 416 -0.93 10.17 -18.27
N THR A 417 -1.06 9.04 -17.61
CA THR A 417 -1.44 7.76 -18.25
C THR A 417 -2.93 7.70 -18.58
N VAL A 418 -3.78 8.23 -17.70
CA VAL A 418 -5.24 8.21 -17.88
C VAL A 418 -5.69 9.27 -18.90
N THR A 419 -5.02 10.41 -18.92
CA THR A 419 -5.30 11.54 -19.82
C THR A 419 -3.99 12.13 -20.39
N ASP A 420 -3.64 13.34 -19.90
CA ASP A 420 -2.42 14.07 -20.19
C ASP A 420 -2.08 15.05 -19.07
N SER A 421 -0.91 15.70 -19.16
CA SER A 421 -0.46 16.65 -18.15
C SER A 421 -1.32 17.94 -18.09
N ASP A 422 -1.95 18.36 -19.17
CA ASP A 422 -2.81 19.54 -19.18
C ASP A 422 -4.12 19.28 -18.42
N TYR A 423 -4.64 18.04 -18.45
CA TYR A 423 -5.76 17.64 -17.62
C TYR A 423 -5.41 17.80 -16.14
N TYR A 424 -4.29 17.25 -15.70
CA TYR A 424 -3.83 17.34 -14.30
C TYR A 424 -3.60 18.79 -13.86
N LYS A 425 -2.88 19.60 -14.64
CA LYS A 425 -2.60 21.02 -14.33
C LYS A 425 -3.86 21.86 -14.14
N SER A 426 -4.95 21.50 -14.82
CA SER A 426 -6.22 22.23 -14.74
C SER A 426 -7.25 21.59 -13.82
N TYR A 427 -6.96 20.40 -13.27
CA TYR A 427 -7.91 19.53 -12.60
C TYR A 427 -8.62 20.21 -11.42
N ASN A 428 -7.88 20.68 -10.40
CA ASN A 428 -8.47 21.29 -9.20
C ASN A 428 -9.42 22.44 -9.54
N LYS A 429 -9.02 23.31 -10.47
CA LYS A 429 -9.88 24.40 -10.97
C LYS A 429 -11.10 23.89 -11.71
N LYS A 430 -10.95 22.91 -12.60
CA LYS A 430 -12.05 22.39 -13.41
C LYS A 430 -13.10 21.72 -12.55
N VAL A 431 -12.68 20.92 -11.58
CA VAL A 431 -13.58 20.31 -10.60
C VAL A 431 -14.24 21.41 -9.77
N GLY A 432 -13.48 22.34 -9.16
CA GLY A 432 -14.02 23.44 -8.35
C GLY A 432 -14.98 24.37 -9.11
N TYR A 433 -14.86 24.52 -10.44
CA TYR A 433 -15.79 25.31 -11.26
C TYR A 433 -17.05 24.56 -11.72
N THR A 434 -17.20 23.29 -11.40
CA THR A 434 -18.39 22.49 -11.75
C THR A 434 -19.68 23.17 -11.26
N LYS A 435 -20.71 23.16 -12.10
CA LYS A 435 -22.01 23.75 -11.79
C LYS A 435 -23.02 22.65 -11.48
N LYS A 436 -24.08 23.00 -10.78
CA LYS A 436 -25.21 22.10 -10.53
C LYS A 436 -25.70 21.43 -11.82
N GLN A 437 -25.83 22.19 -12.90
CA GLN A 437 -26.28 21.66 -14.19
C GLN A 437 -25.34 20.62 -14.78
N ASP A 438 -24.03 20.73 -14.54
CA ASP A 438 -23.05 19.75 -15.00
C ASP A 438 -23.25 18.42 -14.23
N VAL A 439 -23.47 18.51 -12.91
CA VAL A 439 -23.77 17.36 -12.04
C VAL A 439 -25.13 16.72 -12.42
N GLU A 440 -26.18 17.52 -12.63
CA GLU A 440 -27.48 17.03 -13.12
C GLU A 440 -27.33 16.28 -14.45
N SER A 441 -26.49 16.81 -15.34
CA SER A 441 -26.23 16.21 -16.65
C SER A 441 -25.55 14.83 -16.54
N VAL A 442 -24.51 14.70 -15.70
CA VAL A 442 -23.80 13.40 -15.54
C VAL A 442 -24.69 12.38 -14.82
N ILE A 443 -25.45 12.79 -13.82
CA ILE A 443 -26.41 11.91 -13.15
C ILE A 443 -27.45 11.39 -14.14
N GLN A 444 -27.98 12.25 -14.98
CA GLN A 444 -28.94 11.85 -16.01
C GLN A 444 -28.31 10.99 -17.10
N LYS A 445 -27.06 11.26 -17.48
CA LYS A 445 -26.35 10.56 -18.54
C LYS A 445 -25.93 9.15 -18.13
N TYR A 446 -25.45 8.97 -16.89
CA TYR A 446 -24.78 7.75 -16.45
C TYR A 446 -25.56 6.93 -15.41
N ILE A 447 -26.51 7.52 -14.66
CA ILE A 447 -27.14 6.88 -13.51
C ILE A 447 -28.66 6.76 -13.68
N LEU A 448 -29.39 7.89 -13.71
CA LEU A 448 -30.86 7.87 -13.74
C LEU A 448 -31.40 7.30 -15.05
N GLY A 449 -32.35 6.37 -14.92
CA GLY A 449 -32.92 5.65 -16.06
C GLY A 449 -31.95 4.66 -16.73
N LYS A 450 -30.80 4.37 -16.10
CA LYS A 450 -29.89 3.32 -16.55
C LYS A 450 -30.10 2.06 -15.70
N ASN A 451 -29.92 0.91 -16.32
CA ASN A 451 -29.96 -0.38 -15.64
C ASN A 451 -28.55 -0.73 -15.12
N PRO A 452 -28.31 -0.81 -13.80
CA PRO A 452 -27.02 -1.18 -13.24
C PRO A 452 -26.80 -2.70 -13.16
N ILE A 453 -25.63 -3.06 -12.69
CA ILE A 453 -25.32 -4.38 -12.12
C ILE A 453 -25.32 -4.24 -10.60
N VAL A 454 -26.24 -4.95 -9.94
CA VAL A 454 -26.33 -5.00 -8.48
C VAL A 454 -25.68 -6.29 -8.01
N THR A 455 -24.68 -6.18 -7.15
CA THR A 455 -23.92 -7.31 -6.64
C THR A 455 -24.00 -7.40 -5.12
N ILE A 456 -23.93 -8.64 -4.61
CA ILE A 456 -23.85 -8.93 -3.18
C ILE A 456 -22.67 -9.85 -2.93
N LEU A 457 -21.80 -9.47 -1.98
CA LEU A 457 -20.82 -10.36 -1.37
C LEU A 457 -21.35 -10.81 -0.01
N VAL A 458 -21.37 -12.13 0.22
CA VAL A 458 -21.96 -12.71 1.43
C VAL A 458 -21.21 -13.96 1.88
N ASN A 459 -21.21 -14.23 3.19
CA ASN A 459 -20.60 -15.44 3.72
C ASN A 459 -21.27 -16.71 3.16
N PRO A 460 -20.51 -17.77 2.82
CA PRO A 460 -21.06 -19.02 2.26
C PRO A 460 -22.15 -19.67 3.12
N GLU A 461 -22.03 -19.64 4.46
CA GLU A 461 -23.05 -20.21 5.35
C GLU A 461 -24.39 -19.47 5.26
N ILE A 462 -24.35 -18.15 5.12
CA ILE A 462 -25.53 -17.31 4.95
C ILE A 462 -26.12 -17.54 3.56
N TYR A 463 -25.28 -17.60 2.53
CA TYR A 463 -25.69 -17.86 1.17
C TYR A 463 -26.44 -19.20 1.05
N GLU A 464 -25.88 -20.28 1.59
CA GLU A 464 -26.54 -21.62 1.48
C GLU A 464 -27.89 -21.65 2.19
N LYS A 465 -28.11 -20.89 3.26
CA LYS A 465 -29.40 -20.74 3.95
C LYS A 465 -30.43 -19.95 3.14
N SER A 466 -29.98 -19.01 2.31
CA SER A 466 -30.81 -18.06 1.56
C SER A 466 -30.79 -18.29 0.04
N LYS A 467 -30.22 -19.40 -0.43
CA LYS A 467 -29.97 -19.67 -1.85
C LYS A 467 -31.25 -19.62 -2.71
N ASP A 468 -32.32 -20.18 -2.20
CA ASP A 468 -33.61 -20.17 -2.90
C ASP A 468 -34.21 -18.75 -2.96
N GLU A 469 -33.97 -17.91 -1.95
CA GLU A 469 -34.40 -16.51 -1.94
C GLU A 469 -33.63 -15.69 -2.99
N PHE A 470 -32.32 -15.90 -3.11
CA PHE A 470 -31.52 -15.28 -4.16
C PHE A 470 -32.00 -15.68 -5.54
N ALA A 471 -32.19 -16.96 -5.78
CA ALA A 471 -32.70 -17.47 -7.07
C ALA A 471 -34.09 -16.91 -7.39
N ALA A 472 -35.03 -16.91 -6.43
CA ALA A 472 -36.37 -16.36 -6.59
C ALA A 472 -36.36 -14.85 -6.85
N ALA A 473 -35.40 -14.12 -6.29
CA ALA A 473 -35.22 -12.68 -6.50
C ALA A 473 -34.48 -12.34 -7.81
N GLY A 474 -34.01 -13.34 -8.56
CA GLY A 474 -33.36 -13.20 -9.85
C GLY A 474 -31.86 -12.92 -9.77
N PHE A 475 -31.21 -13.29 -8.66
CA PHE A 475 -29.76 -13.20 -8.53
C PHE A 475 -29.06 -14.40 -9.16
N GLU A 476 -28.10 -14.12 -10.03
CA GLU A 476 -27.18 -15.13 -10.56
C GLU A 476 -26.04 -15.37 -9.55
N THR A 477 -25.69 -16.62 -9.32
CA THR A 477 -24.53 -16.96 -8.49
C THR A 477 -23.25 -16.81 -9.30
N VAL A 478 -22.35 -15.96 -8.81
CA VAL A 478 -21.03 -15.77 -9.40
C VAL A 478 -20.12 -16.96 -9.06
N THR A 479 -19.50 -17.51 -10.10
CA THR A 479 -18.59 -18.66 -10.01
C THR A 479 -17.43 -18.46 -10.99
N SER A 480 -16.37 -19.25 -10.87
CA SER A 480 -15.27 -19.24 -11.84
C SER A 480 -15.71 -19.62 -13.26
N GLN A 481 -16.87 -20.26 -13.43
CA GLN A 481 -17.40 -20.66 -14.76
C GLN A 481 -18.02 -19.49 -15.52
N ASN A 482 -18.68 -18.55 -14.83
CA ASN A 482 -19.39 -17.42 -15.47
C ASN A 482 -18.68 -16.06 -15.28
N ALA A 483 -17.60 -16.01 -14.50
CA ALA A 483 -16.90 -14.77 -14.22
C ALA A 483 -15.92 -14.37 -15.34
N PHE A 484 -15.20 -15.33 -15.91
CA PHE A 484 -14.08 -15.03 -16.79
C PHE A 484 -14.51 -14.95 -18.25
N TRP A 485 -14.20 -13.83 -18.90
CA TRP A 485 -14.56 -13.53 -20.30
C TRP A 485 -14.05 -14.59 -21.31
N TRP A 486 -12.88 -15.18 -21.09
CA TRP A 486 -12.29 -16.18 -21.96
C TRP A 486 -13.01 -17.55 -21.96
N ASN A 487 -13.93 -17.78 -21.01
CA ASN A 487 -14.81 -18.95 -21.07
C ASN A 487 -15.85 -18.86 -22.19
N ASN A 488 -16.03 -17.68 -22.80
CA ASN A 488 -16.92 -17.48 -23.92
C ASN A 488 -16.15 -17.57 -25.25
N PRO A 489 -16.48 -18.54 -26.16
CA PRO A 489 -15.78 -18.71 -27.44
C PRO A 489 -15.77 -17.48 -28.36
N LYS A 490 -16.64 -16.49 -28.16
CA LYS A 490 -16.64 -15.20 -28.87
C LYS A 490 -15.29 -14.51 -28.79
N TYR A 491 -14.57 -14.71 -27.69
CA TYR A 491 -13.29 -14.05 -27.39
C TYR A 491 -12.06 -14.92 -27.70
N ASN A 492 -12.24 -16.04 -28.39
CA ASN A 492 -11.09 -16.83 -28.86
C ASN A 492 -10.20 -15.98 -29.77
N PRO A 493 -8.87 -16.06 -29.62
CA PRO A 493 -7.92 -15.33 -30.47
C PRO A 493 -8.04 -15.72 -31.95
N ASP A 494 -7.90 -14.74 -32.83
CA ASP A 494 -7.80 -15.00 -34.29
C ASP A 494 -6.34 -15.30 -34.66
N LYS A 495 -6.03 -16.57 -34.91
CA LYS A 495 -4.69 -17.03 -35.26
C LYS A 495 -4.13 -16.42 -36.55
N THR A 496 -4.99 -15.93 -37.45
CA THR A 496 -4.55 -15.28 -38.69
C THR A 496 -4.03 -13.87 -38.42
N LEU A 497 -4.65 -13.15 -37.46
CA LEU A 497 -4.16 -11.85 -37.04
C LEU A 497 -2.84 -11.98 -36.25
N ILE A 498 -2.74 -12.97 -35.39
CA ILE A 498 -1.49 -13.27 -34.66
C ILE A 498 -0.35 -13.53 -35.65
N ALA A 499 -0.54 -14.43 -36.64
CA ALA A 499 0.48 -14.73 -37.63
C ALA A 499 0.88 -13.51 -38.50
N ALA A 500 -0.07 -12.60 -38.76
CA ALA A 500 0.22 -11.37 -39.49
C ALA A 500 1.06 -10.39 -38.63
N GLU A 501 0.79 -10.28 -37.35
CA GLU A 501 1.59 -9.45 -36.42
C GLU A 501 3.01 -10.01 -36.24
N GLU A 502 3.15 -11.32 -36.06
CA GLU A 502 4.45 -12.01 -35.99
C GLU A 502 5.29 -11.78 -37.23
N LYS A 503 4.69 -11.94 -38.40
CA LYS A 503 5.38 -11.68 -39.68
C LYS A 503 5.81 -10.22 -39.81
N ASN A 504 4.95 -9.28 -39.39
CA ASN A 504 5.32 -7.87 -39.41
C ASN A 504 6.47 -7.58 -38.42
N ALA A 505 6.47 -8.23 -37.24
CA ALA A 505 7.58 -8.08 -36.30
C ALA A 505 8.88 -8.67 -36.83
N GLU A 506 8.84 -9.83 -37.47
CA GLU A 506 10.01 -10.46 -38.09
C GLU A 506 10.63 -9.56 -39.19
N GLU A 507 9.79 -8.92 -40.02
CA GLU A 507 10.26 -8.07 -41.11
C GLU A 507 10.74 -6.68 -40.66
N ASN A 508 10.15 -6.09 -39.59
CA ASN A 508 10.31 -4.67 -39.27
C ASN A 508 10.97 -4.40 -37.90
N PHE A 509 11.04 -5.36 -36.99
CA PHE A 509 11.70 -5.15 -35.71
C PHE A 509 13.22 -4.99 -35.92
N LYS A 510 13.78 -3.93 -35.31
CA LYS A 510 15.23 -3.67 -35.29
C LYS A 510 15.66 -3.48 -33.84
N PRO A 511 16.58 -4.31 -33.32
CA PRO A 511 17.12 -4.12 -31.98
C PRO A 511 17.84 -2.77 -31.90
N ASP A 512 17.63 -2.07 -30.78
CA ASP A 512 18.36 -0.85 -30.49
C ASP A 512 19.76 -1.18 -29.94
N MET A 513 20.79 -0.79 -30.71
CA MET A 513 22.19 -1.08 -30.39
C MET A 513 22.90 0.10 -29.72
N GLN A 514 22.23 1.26 -29.57
CA GLN A 514 22.82 2.48 -29.02
C GLN A 514 22.49 2.63 -27.53
N ILE A 515 22.92 1.66 -26.73
CA ILE A 515 22.66 1.63 -25.30
C ILE A 515 23.78 2.35 -24.54
N TYR A 516 23.38 3.25 -23.66
CA TYR A 516 24.29 4.00 -22.83
C TYR A 516 25.03 3.09 -21.83
N GLN A 517 26.34 3.27 -21.73
CA GLN A 517 27.19 2.58 -20.74
C GLN A 517 27.46 3.53 -19.56
N PRO A 518 27.00 3.22 -18.33
CA PRO A 518 27.23 4.09 -17.19
C PRO A 518 28.73 4.17 -16.84
N GLN A 519 29.17 5.34 -16.42
CA GLN A 519 30.57 5.61 -16.05
C GLN A 519 30.81 5.51 -14.55
N ASN A 520 29.75 5.59 -13.73
CA ASN A 520 29.85 5.55 -12.28
C ASN A 520 30.27 4.16 -11.80
N LYS A 521 31.18 4.14 -10.80
CA LYS A 521 31.47 2.96 -10.03
C LYS A 521 30.42 2.80 -8.93
N LEU A 522 30.11 1.54 -8.61
CA LEU A 522 29.11 1.15 -7.62
C LEU A 522 29.60 1.32 -6.15
N ASP A 523 30.43 2.32 -5.85
CA ASP A 523 30.95 2.57 -4.52
C ASP A 523 30.13 3.71 -3.86
N ALA A 524 29.02 3.35 -3.24
CA ALA A 524 28.25 4.31 -2.45
C ALA A 524 28.97 4.60 -1.12
N ASN A 525 29.44 5.81 -0.94
CA ASN A 525 29.94 6.30 0.34
C ASN A 525 28.81 6.95 1.12
N TYR A 526 28.31 6.28 2.16
CA TYR A 526 27.26 6.82 3.01
C TYR A 526 27.84 7.69 4.12
N ASN A 527 27.41 8.94 4.18
CA ASN A 527 27.66 9.81 5.31
C ASN A 527 26.55 9.64 6.35
N ILE A 528 26.73 8.70 7.28
CA ILE A 528 25.78 8.46 8.36
C ILE A 528 25.84 9.62 9.34
N GLN A 529 24.72 10.33 9.49
CA GLN A 529 24.62 11.37 10.52
C GLN A 529 24.49 10.73 11.90
N ASP A 530 25.45 10.94 12.78
CA ASP A 530 25.48 10.33 14.12
C ASP A 530 24.34 10.78 15.04
N LYS A 531 23.72 11.92 14.79
CA LYS A 531 22.69 12.50 15.65
C LYS A 531 21.55 13.12 14.85
N LEU A 532 20.34 12.93 15.38
CA LEU A 532 19.15 13.60 14.91
C LEU A 532 19.02 14.96 15.60
N GLU A 533 18.91 16.05 14.84
CA GLU A 533 18.68 17.39 15.40
C GLU A 533 17.22 17.52 15.87
N VAL A 534 17.02 17.57 17.17
CA VAL A 534 15.72 17.74 17.82
C VAL A 534 15.81 18.85 18.87
N LYS A 535 14.81 19.74 18.90
CA LYS A 535 14.64 20.72 19.99
C LYS A 535 13.82 20.09 21.11
N GLU A 536 14.36 20.13 22.32
CA GLU A 536 13.69 19.60 23.51
C GLU A 536 13.01 20.74 24.30
N PHE A 537 11.79 20.48 24.71
CA PHE A 537 10.99 21.33 25.59
C PHE A 537 10.41 20.48 26.72
N THR A 538 9.99 21.14 27.78
CA THR A 538 9.31 20.47 28.91
C THR A 538 8.03 21.23 29.22
N LEU A 539 6.89 20.52 29.33
CA LEU A 539 5.63 21.09 29.77
C LEU A 539 5.70 21.41 31.29
N LYS A 540 4.75 22.21 31.75
CA LYS A 540 4.69 22.69 33.16
C LYS A 540 4.67 21.58 34.20
N ASN A 541 4.20 20.40 33.82
CA ASN A 541 4.11 19.21 34.69
C ASN A 541 5.23 18.19 34.45
N GLY A 542 6.26 18.55 33.72
CA GLY A 542 7.44 17.70 33.48
C GLY A 542 7.37 16.81 32.23
N ILE A 543 6.26 16.79 31.50
CA ILE A 543 6.18 16.01 30.22
C ILE A 543 7.18 16.56 29.22
N PRO A 544 8.12 15.74 28.69
CA PRO A 544 9.05 16.15 27.65
C PRO A 544 8.38 16.24 26.28
N VAL A 545 8.79 17.22 25.48
CA VAL A 545 8.35 17.43 24.09
C VAL A 545 9.56 17.51 23.20
N TYR A 546 9.67 16.61 22.23
CA TYR A 546 10.74 16.52 21.24
C TYR A 546 10.22 17.07 19.92
N PHE A 547 10.83 18.14 19.42
CA PHE A 547 10.40 18.79 18.18
C PHE A 547 11.51 18.74 17.15
N LYS A 548 11.24 18.03 16.02
CA LYS A 548 12.10 18.02 14.83
C LYS A 548 11.53 18.94 13.76
N LYS A 549 12.28 19.98 13.40
CA LYS A 549 11.91 20.86 12.29
C LYS A 549 12.11 20.13 10.96
N GLN A 550 11.10 20.23 10.07
CA GLN A 550 11.12 19.68 8.71
C GLN A 550 10.53 20.71 7.75
N ASP A 551 11.41 21.47 7.07
CA ASP A 551 11.00 22.58 6.20
C ASP A 551 10.62 22.14 4.78
N SER A 552 10.95 20.90 4.39
CA SER A 552 10.68 20.36 3.05
C SER A 552 9.21 19.99 2.80
N THR A 553 8.36 20.04 3.83
CA THR A 553 6.95 19.65 3.73
C THR A 553 6.05 20.61 4.53
N GLN A 554 4.79 20.72 4.12
CA GLN A 554 3.73 21.41 4.86
C GLN A 554 2.96 20.47 5.82
N ILE A 555 3.37 19.22 5.96
CA ILE A 555 2.72 18.21 6.80
C ILE A 555 3.42 18.15 8.15
N ASN A 556 2.62 18.12 9.22
CA ASN A 556 3.08 17.96 10.58
C ASN A 556 2.53 16.68 11.18
N SER A 557 3.37 15.97 11.95
CA SER A 557 2.95 14.86 12.80
C SER A 557 3.17 15.24 14.26
N VAL A 558 2.14 15.09 15.10
CA VAL A 558 2.20 15.30 16.55
C VAL A 558 1.75 14.02 17.23
N THR A 559 2.65 13.36 17.94
CA THR A 559 2.45 12.08 18.61
C THR A 559 2.51 12.23 20.12
N ILE A 560 1.47 11.80 20.82
CA ILE A 560 1.47 11.61 22.27
C ILE A 560 1.75 10.14 22.52
N ALA A 561 2.85 9.82 23.19
CA ALA A 561 3.27 8.45 23.47
C ALA A 561 3.28 8.18 24.99
N VAL A 562 2.99 6.95 25.37
CA VAL A 562 2.93 6.49 26.77
C VAL A 562 3.76 5.23 26.94
N ARG A 563 4.74 5.24 27.85
CA ARG A 563 5.57 4.10 28.21
C ARG A 563 4.76 3.03 28.97
N GLY A 564 5.11 1.76 28.79
CA GLY A 564 4.61 0.63 29.55
C GLY A 564 4.01 -0.50 28.70
N GLY A 565 3.13 -0.21 27.78
CA GLY A 565 2.58 -1.21 26.84
C GLY A 565 2.09 -2.48 27.53
N ILE A 566 2.54 -3.65 27.07
CA ILE A 566 2.11 -4.94 27.63
C ILE A 566 2.46 -5.14 29.11
N ALA A 567 3.37 -4.33 29.69
CA ALA A 567 3.71 -4.40 31.12
C ALA A 567 2.55 -3.98 32.05
N ARG A 568 1.50 -3.36 31.52
CA ARG A 568 0.24 -3.05 32.21
C ARG A 568 -0.81 -4.16 32.11
N LEU A 569 -0.58 -5.12 31.24
CA LEU A 569 -1.54 -6.12 30.80
C LEU A 569 -1.18 -7.51 31.34
N THR A 570 -2.09 -8.44 31.14
CA THR A 570 -1.92 -9.88 31.37
C THR A 570 -2.28 -10.61 30.06
N PRO A 571 -1.92 -11.90 29.90
CA PRO A 571 -2.34 -12.68 28.72
C PRO A 571 -3.86 -12.57 28.46
N GLY A 572 -4.68 -12.64 29.51
CA GLY A 572 -6.14 -12.51 29.39
C GLY A 572 -6.65 -11.09 29.06
N THR A 573 -5.81 -10.07 29.09
CA THR A 573 -6.15 -8.69 28.69
C THR A 573 -5.30 -8.21 27.50
N SER A 574 -4.71 -9.15 26.75
CA SER A 574 -4.00 -8.85 25.51
C SER A 574 -4.88 -8.02 24.57
N GLY A 575 -4.33 -6.96 23.99
CA GLY A 575 -5.04 -6.06 23.07
C GLY A 575 -5.86 -4.95 23.76
N LEU A 576 -6.00 -4.94 25.08
CA LEU A 576 -6.83 -3.93 25.76
C LEU A 576 -6.27 -2.51 25.64
N GLU A 577 -4.94 -2.33 25.66
CA GLU A 577 -4.32 -1.01 25.51
C GLU A 577 -4.47 -0.51 24.07
N ASP A 578 -4.28 -1.37 23.07
CA ASP A 578 -4.49 -1.07 21.66
C ASP A 578 -5.96 -0.64 21.38
N ALA A 579 -6.92 -1.40 21.92
CA ALA A 579 -8.34 -1.07 21.82
C ALA A 579 -8.69 0.27 22.49
N LEU A 580 -8.10 0.57 23.66
CA LEU A 580 -8.29 1.86 24.33
C LEU A 580 -7.76 3.02 23.47
N PHE A 581 -6.55 2.89 22.91
CA PHE A 581 -5.97 3.94 22.08
C PHE A 581 -6.76 4.15 20.78
N THR A 582 -7.36 3.11 20.22
CA THR A 582 -8.30 3.23 19.10
C THR A 582 -9.53 4.05 19.48
N MET A 583 -10.13 3.79 20.65
CA MET A 583 -11.25 4.61 21.16
C MET A 583 -10.85 6.07 21.37
N MET A 584 -9.64 6.32 21.90
CA MET A 584 -9.12 7.67 22.14
C MET A 584 -8.88 8.45 20.83
N ALA A 585 -8.52 7.75 19.76
CA ALA A 585 -8.32 8.35 18.44
C ALA A 585 -9.64 8.71 17.73
N SER A 586 -10.73 8.03 18.08
CA SER A 586 -11.99 8.11 17.34
C SER A 586 -12.98 9.13 17.90
N SER A 587 -12.96 9.41 19.22
CA SER A 587 -13.94 10.33 19.83
C SER A 587 -13.55 10.79 21.22
N SER A 588 -14.07 11.95 21.63
CA SER A 588 -13.85 12.54 22.94
C SER A 588 -15.13 13.11 23.53
N LYS A 589 -15.06 13.54 24.79
CA LYS A 589 -16.22 14.18 25.45
C LYS A 589 -16.61 15.50 24.82
N LYS A 590 -15.67 16.21 24.22
CA LYS A 590 -15.90 17.49 23.58
C LYS A 590 -16.18 17.36 22.09
N TYR A 591 -15.56 16.39 21.46
CA TYR A 591 -15.66 16.11 20.03
C TYR A 591 -16.09 14.66 19.87
N ASP A 592 -17.34 14.45 19.54
CA ASP A 592 -17.91 13.13 19.30
C ASP A 592 -17.37 12.49 18.02
N TYR A 593 -17.79 11.28 17.74
CA TYR A 593 -17.33 10.53 16.58
C TYR A 593 -17.66 11.24 15.26
N ALA A 594 -18.86 11.85 15.16
CA ALA A 594 -19.26 12.60 13.98
C ALA A 594 -18.35 13.83 13.77
N ALA A 595 -18.02 14.56 14.86
CA ALA A 595 -17.12 15.69 14.79
C ALA A 595 -15.70 15.30 14.35
N HIS A 596 -15.20 14.13 14.75
CA HIS A 596 -13.91 13.59 14.27
C HIS A 596 -13.95 13.32 12.75
N ASN A 597 -15.00 12.63 12.27
CA ASN A 597 -15.17 12.34 10.84
C ASN A 597 -15.30 13.63 10.02
N THR A 598 -16.03 14.61 10.51
CA THR A 598 -16.16 15.93 9.85
C THR A 598 -14.83 16.67 9.80
N LEU A 599 -14.05 16.66 10.90
CA LEU A 599 -12.71 17.26 10.91
C LEU A 599 -11.81 16.61 9.84
N GLU A 600 -11.78 15.30 9.80
CA GLU A 600 -10.97 14.55 8.83
C GLU A 600 -11.37 14.91 7.40
N PHE A 601 -12.67 14.90 7.10
CA PHE A 601 -13.21 15.23 5.80
C PHE A 601 -12.95 16.69 5.38
N GLU A 602 -13.09 17.65 6.30
CA GLU A 602 -12.96 19.10 5.97
C GLU A 602 -11.51 19.58 5.93
N THR A 603 -10.59 18.90 6.64
CA THR A 603 -9.21 19.37 6.84
C THR A 603 -8.15 18.44 6.32
N ASP A 604 -8.53 17.25 5.85
CA ASP A 604 -7.61 16.16 5.48
C ASP A 604 -6.61 15.83 6.60
N SER A 605 -7.01 16.10 7.86
CA SER A 605 -6.22 15.73 9.05
C SER A 605 -6.59 14.33 9.48
N SER A 606 -5.64 13.55 9.96
CA SER A 606 -5.92 12.22 10.50
C SER A 606 -5.45 12.07 11.93
N ILE A 607 -6.24 11.36 12.75
CA ILE A 607 -5.85 10.95 14.11
C ILE A 607 -5.92 9.44 14.16
N HIS A 608 -4.77 8.81 14.40
CA HIS A 608 -4.66 7.36 14.48
C HIS A 608 -3.86 6.90 15.69
N SER A 609 -4.03 5.65 16.08
CA SER A 609 -3.31 5.04 17.19
C SER A 609 -2.42 3.90 16.73
N SER A 610 -1.39 3.64 17.51
CA SER A 610 -0.51 2.49 17.34
C SER A 610 -0.01 2.01 18.69
N SER A 611 0.19 0.71 18.81
CA SER A 611 0.65 0.09 20.05
C SER A 611 1.81 -0.84 19.80
N THR A 612 2.76 -0.84 20.74
CA THR A 612 3.93 -1.71 20.76
C THR A 612 4.00 -2.47 22.08
N ARG A 613 4.96 -3.38 22.22
CA ARG A 613 5.18 -4.06 23.51
C ARG A 613 5.60 -3.09 24.61
N LEU A 614 6.22 -1.98 24.29
CA LEU A 614 6.84 -1.04 25.26
C LEU A 614 6.00 0.19 25.53
N GLY A 615 5.00 0.47 24.71
CA GLY A 615 4.14 1.63 24.84
C GLY A 615 3.16 1.77 23.71
N SER A 616 2.22 2.69 23.88
CA SER A 616 1.21 3.03 22.88
C SER A 616 1.23 4.51 22.58
N MET A 617 0.76 4.89 21.40
CA MET A 617 0.78 6.25 20.91
C MET A 617 -0.48 6.62 20.15
N ILE A 618 -0.80 7.90 20.15
CA ILE A 618 -1.83 8.51 19.32
C ILE A 618 -1.20 9.66 18.54
N THR A 619 -1.40 9.69 17.25
CA THR A 619 -0.74 10.61 16.32
C THR A 619 -1.78 11.41 15.55
N LEU A 620 -1.63 12.73 15.55
CA LEU A 620 -2.28 13.64 14.64
C LEU A 620 -1.32 13.94 13.49
N THR A 621 -1.80 13.77 12.26
CA THR A 621 -1.10 14.25 11.07
C THR A 621 -1.99 15.29 10.37
N ALA A 622 -1.44 16.46 10.10
CA ALA A 622 -2.20 17.60 9.56
C ALA A 622 -1.31 18.52 8.72
N ILE A 623 -1.92 19.21 7.77
CA ILE A 623 -1.28 20.29 7.02
C ILE A 623 -1.06 21.51 7.94
N ASP A 624 -0.03 22.32 7.68
CA ASP A 624 0.38 23.48 8.50
C ASP A 624 -0.79 24.36 8.95
N GLU A 625 -1.74 24.67 8.06
CA GLU A 625 -2.85 25.56 8.35
C GLU A 625 -3.92 24.93 9.24
N ASN A 626 -4.08 23.60 9.20
CA ASN A 626 -5.12 22.84 9.91
C ASN A 626 -4.62 22.28 11.25
N LEU A 627 -3.30 22.25 11.48
CA LEU A 627 -2.70 21.65 12.66
C LEU A 627 -3.30 22.12 13.99
N PHE A 628 -3.47 23.43 14.15
CA PHE A 628 -3.95 24.01 15.42
C PHE A 628 -5.47 23.95 15.57
N GLU A 629 -6.21 23.70 14.50
CA GLU A 629 -7.62 23.34 14.53
C GLU A 629 -7.82 21.89 14.96
N ALA A 630 -7.00 20.98 14.45
CA ALA A 630 -7.07 19.55 14.76
C ALA A 630 -6.43 19.15 16.10
N LEU A 631 -5.42 19.90 16.58
CA LEU A 631 -4.72 19.60 17.83
C LEU A 631 -5.61 19.42 19.08
N PRO A 632 -6.69 20.21 19.28
CA PRO A 632 -7.65 19.98 20.35
C PRO A 632 -8.34 18.61 20.32
N TYR A 633 -8.62 18.06 19.13
CA TYR A 633 -9.21 16.71 18.98
C TYR A 633 -8.25 15.63 19.47
N LEU A 634 -6.97 15.70 19.09
CA LEU A 634 -5.93 14.80 19.59
C LEU A 634 -5.84 14.85 21.13
N THR A 635 -5.72 16.05 21.69
CA THR A 635 -5.48 16.21 23.13
C THR A 635 -6.72 15.90 23.97
N ASP A 636 -7.92 16.22 23.52
CA ASP A 636 -9.17 15.89 24.24
C ASP A 636 -9.48 14.39 24.10
N GLY A 637 -9.25 13.76 22.94
CA GLY A 637 -9.35 12.33 22.74
C GLY A 637 -8.46 11.55 23.69
N PHE A 638 -7.20 11.97 23.82
CA PHE A 638 -6.25 11.38 24.78
C PHE A 638 -6.69 11.56 26.24
N LEU A 639 -7.11 12.78 26.64
CA LEU A 639 -7.43 13.11 28.03
C LEU A 639 -8.85 12.67 28.45
N HIS A 640 -9.83 12.71 27.56
CA HIS A 640 -11.24 12.59 27.85
C HIS A 640 -12.01 11.77 26.82
N PRO A 641 -11.62 10.51 26.54
CA PRO A 641 -12.35 9.69 25.57
C PRO A 641 -13.83 9.54 25.96
N SER A 642 -14.71 9.59 24.96
CA SER A 642 -16.17 9.54 25.20
C SER A 642 -16.66 8.14 25.51
N TYR A 643 -16.06 7.11 24.96
CA TYR A 643 -16.52 5.70 24.99
C TYR A 643 -17.92 5.54 24.39
N GLU A 644 -18.18 6.18 23.26
CA GLU A 644 -19.44 6.06 22.56
C GLU A 644 -19.76 4.62 22.18
N GLU A 645 -21.02 4.25 22.34
CA GLU A 645 -21.47 2.87 22.09
C GLU A 645 -21.23 2.47 20.62
N LEU A 646 -21.50 3.37 19.66
CA LEU A 646 -21.27 3.15 18.25
C LEU A 646 -19.79 2.86 17.94
N VAL A 647 -18.87 3.69 18.46
CA VAL A 647 -17.42 3.50 18.28
C VAL A 647 -16.96 2.18 18.89
N TYR A 648 -17.51 1.82 20.06
CA TYR A 648 -17.21 0.54 20.72
C TYR A 648 -17.72 -0.66 19.90
N GLN A 649 -18.92 -0.57 19.35
CA GLN A 649 -19.48 -1.63 18.48
C GLN A 649 -18.66 -1.79 17.21
N ASN A 650 -18.26 -0.69 16.56
CA ASN A 650 -17.39 -0.70 15.38
C ASN A 650 -16.03 -1.34 15.71
N LEU A 651 -15.41 -0.94 16.81
CA LEU A 651 -14.16 -1.53 17.31
C LEU A 651 -14.29 -3.03 17.53
N THR A 652 -15.29 -3.47 18.29
CA THR A 652 -15.45 -4.90 18.61
C THR A 652 -15.79 -5.74 17.39
N THR A 653 -16.55 -5.20 16.43
CA THR A 653 -16.81 -5.83 15.15
C THR A 653 -15.51 -6.01 14.35
N SER A 654 -14.70 -4.95 14.23
CA SER A 654 -13.40 -5.03 13.56
C SER A 654 -12.44 -6.03 14.23
N LEU A 655 -12.41 -6.06 15.56
CA LEU A 655 -11.59 -7.02 16.30
C LEU A 655 -12.03 -8.47 16.08
N ARG A 656 -13.34 -8.74 16.04
CA ARG A 656 -13.87 -10.08 15.70
C ARG A 656 -13.48 -10.50 14.28
N GLN A 657 -13.59 -9.59 13.32
CA GLN A 657 -13.17 -9.84 11.94
C GLN A 657 -11.66 -10.17 11.86
N LYS A 658 -10.81 -9.40 12.57
CA LYS A 658 -9.37 -9.68 12.64
C LYS A 658 -9.07 -11.05 13.25
N ILE A 659 -9.76 -11.42 14.32
CA ILE A 659 -9.63 -12.76 14.93
C ILE A 659 -10.06 -13.84 13.93
N GLN A 660 -11.20 -13.67 13.28
CA GLN A 660 -11.72 -14.66 12.33
C GLN A 660 -10.78 -14.78 11.11
N SER A 661 -10.31 -13.68 10.58
CA SER A 661 -9.32 -13.68 9.48
C SER A 661 -8.03 -14.42 9.88
N MET A 662 -7.53 -14.18 11.09
CA MET A 662 -6.37 -14.89 11.62
C MET A 662 -6.63 -16.41 11.70
N LEU A 663 -7.80 -16.83 12.21
CA LEU A 663 -8.15 -18.24 12.36
C LEU A 663 -8.42 -18.95 11.03
N ASN A 664 -8.74 -18.20 9.98
CA ASN A 664 -8.97 -18.75 8.63
C ASN A 664 -7.68 -18.74 7.76
N SER A 665 -6.61 -18.09 8.23
CA SER A 665 -5.33 -18.04 7.51
C SER A 665 -4.39 -19.11 8.03
N PRO A 666 -4.01 -20.14 7.21
CA PRO A 666 -3.07 -21.17 7.62
C PRO A 666 -1.74 -20.61 8.14
N GLU A 667 -1.21 -19.59 7.49
CA GLU A 667 0.03 -18.90 7.89
C GLU A 667 -0.12 -18.20 9.25
N SER A 668 -1.20 -17.43 9.42
CA SER A 668 -1.41 -16.66 10.66
C SER A 668 -1.64 -17.56 11.87
N ILE A 669 -2.38 -18.66 11.69
CA ILE A 669 -2.67 -19.59 12.78
C ILE A 669 -1.44 -20.40 13.17
N LEU A 670 -0.53 -20.69 12.21
CA LEU A 670 0.76 -21.32 12.49
C LEU A 670 1.57 -20.48 13.48
N GLY A 671 1.80 -19.21 13.19
CA GLY A 671 2.51 -18.27 14.06
C GLY A 671 1.81 -18.05 15.41
N TYR A 672 0.48 -18.01 15.39
CA TYR A 672 -0.31 -17.89 16.62
C TYR A 672 -0.11 -19.08 17.56
N GLU A 673 -0.27 -20.32 17.07
CA GLU A 673 -0.13 -21.53 17.88
C GLU A 673 1.33 -21.72 18.36
N ALA A 674 2.30 -21.48 17.51
CA ALA A 674 3.72 -21.52 17.87
C ALA A 674 4.05 -20.52 19.00
N SER A 675 3.56 -19.28 18.88
CA SER A 675 3.82 -18.23 19.88
C SER A 675 3.20 -18.50 21.25
N LYS A 676 2.10 -19.27 21.33
CA LYS A 676 1.50 -19.72 22.60
C LYS A 676 2.41 -20.68 23.35
N VAL A 677 3.12 -21.53 22.59
CA VAL A 677 4.06 -22.50 23.19
C VAL A 677 5.32 -21.78 23.64
N PHE A 678 5.93 -20.97 22.77
CA PHE A 678 7.23 -20.35 23.00
C PHE A 678 7.22 -19.33 24.15
N TYR A 679 6.16 -18.54 24.25
CA TYR A 679 6.06 -17.49 25.26
C TYR A 679 5.25 -17.90 26.52
N LYS A 680 4.92 -19.17 26.69
CA LYS A 680 4.17 -19.62 27.87
C LYS A 680 4.93 -19.30 29.18
N GLY A 681 4.32 -18.51 30.05
CA GLY A 681 4.93 -18.04 31.28
C GLY A 681 5.95 -16.89 31.11
N HIS A 682 6.24 -16.46 29.90
CA HIS A 682 7.15 -15.38 29.58
C HIS A 682 6.37 -14.04 29.50
N PRO A 683 6.98 -12.85 29.78
CA PRO A 683 6.29 -11.56 29.64
C PRO A 683 5.64 -11.35 28.26
N TYR A 684 6.20 -11.92 27.20
CA TYR A 684 5.68 -11.84 25.84
C TYR A 684 4.53 -12.82 25.52
N GLU A 685 4.08 -13.60 26.51
CA GLU A 685 2.78 -14.30 26.44
C GLU A 685 1.65 -13.28 26.29
N THR A 686 1.74 -12.13 26.99
CA THR A 686 0.87 -10.98 26.77
C THR A 686 1.13 -10.34 25.40
N LYS A 687 0.08 -10.15 24.60
CA LYS A 687 0.18 -9.63 23.25
C LYS A 687 -0.31 -8.19 23.15
N VAL A 688 0.26 -7.46 22.19
CA VAL A 688 -0.20 -6.10 21.83
C VAL A 688 -1.61 -6.17 21.22
N SER A 689 -1.83 -7.11 20.32
CA SER A 689 -3.12 -7.29 19.65
C SER A 689 -4.05 -8.24 20.43
N VAL A 690 -5.35 -8.03 20.27
CA VAL A 690 -6.38 -8.92 20.84
C VAL A 690 -6.20 -10.36 20.34
N ARG A 691 -6.54 -11.32 21.23
CA ARG A 691 -6.52 -12.76 20.93
C ARG A 691 -7.91 -13.35 21.23
N PRO A 692 -8.26 -14.52 20.66
CA PRO A 692 -9.54 -15.16 20.94
C PRO A 692 -9.83 -15.25 22.45
N GLU A 693 -8.84 -15.65 23.24
CA GLU A 693 -8.93 -15.82 24.70
C GLU A 693 -9.00 -14.51 25.49
N SER A 694 -8.62 -13.37 24.91
CA SER A 694 -8.65 -12.06 25.58
C SER A 694 -9.83 -11.18 25.16
N PHE A 695 -10.54 -11.53 24.09
CA PHE A 695 -11.57 -10.70 23.48
C PHE A 695 -12.67 -10.28 24.48
N GLU A 696 -13.16 -11.18 25.30
CA GLU A 696 -14.23 -10.90 26.27
C GLU A 696 -13.82 -9.88 27.35
N ASN A 697 -12.52 -9.61 27.50
CA ASN A 697 -11.99 -8.59 28.41
C ASN A 697 -11.81 -7.20 27.77
N ILE A 698 -12.06 -7.08 26.46
CA ILE A 698 -12.05 -5.79 25.76
C ILE A 698 -13.38 -5.07 26.05
N THR A 699 -13.52 -4.55 27.25
CA THR A 699 -14.72 -3.89 27.73
C THR A 699 -14.48 -2.42 28.06
N ILE A 700 -15.52 -1.58 27.88
CA ILE A 700 -15.46 -0.15 28.28
C ILE A 700 -15.05 0.01 29.75
N ALA A 701 -15.48 -0.89 30.63
CA ALA A 701 -15.11 -0.85 32.08
C ALA A 701 -13.60 -1.05 32.27
N ASN A 702 -13.02 -2.04 31.60
CA ASN A 702 -11.58 -2.30 31.65
C ASN A 702 -10.76 -1.18 30.97
N MET A 703 -11.25 -0.64 29.86
CA MET A 703 -10.63 0.53 29.20
C MET A 703 -10.62 1.75 30.10
N LYS A 704 -11.71 2.07 30.76
CA LYS A 704 -11.78 3.19 31.75
C LYS A 704 -10.84 3.01 32.94
N LYS A 705 -10.62 1.76 33.38
CA LYS A 705 -9.65 1.45 34.43
C LYS A 705 -8.24 1.67 33.94
N LEU A 706 -7.90 1.13 32.75
CA LEU A 706 -6.56 1.28 32.15
C LEU A 706 -6.26 2.74 31.83
N HIS A 707 -7.22 3.50 31.32
CA HIS A 707 -7.06 4.91 31.01
C HIS A 707 -6.58 5.73 32.21
N LYS A 708 -7.11 5.44 33.42
CA LYS A 708 -6.67 6.12 34.67
C LYS A 708 -5.19 5.83 34.98
N GLU A 709 -4.70 4.65 34.68
CA GLU A 709 -3.30 4.28 34.89
C GLU A 709 -2.38 4.97 33.86
N ILE A 710 -2.88 5.16 32.64
CA ILE A 710 -2.15 5.83 31.54
C ILE A 710 -1.98 7.33 31.79
N MET A 711 -2.94 7.98 32.50
CA MET A 711 -2.91 9.43 32.79
C MET A 711 -1.87 9.83 33.86
N ALA A 712 -0.67 9.26 33.76
CA ALA A 712 0.47 9.58 34.62
C ALA A 712 1.53 10.35 33.82
N PRO A 713 1.70 11.67 34.05
CA PRO A 713 2.66 12.48 33.28
C PRO A 713 4.07 11.91 33.24
N GLU A 714 4.46 11.16 34.24
CA GLU A 714 5.77 10.53 34.38
C GLU A 714 6.07 9.47 33.30
N ASN A 715 5.03 8.96 32.60
CA ASN A 715 5.13 7.97 31.55
C ASN A 715 4.82 8.54 30.16
N ILE A 716 4.44 9.82 30.07
CA ILE A 716 4.01 10.47 28.84
C ILE A 716 5.16 11.29 28.24
N PHE A 717 5.30 11.28 26.94
CA PHE A 717 6.13 12.21 26.19
C PHE A 717 5.46 12.54 24.85
N VAL A 718 5.88 13.66 24.24
CA VAL A 718 5.35 14.12 22.95
C VAL A 718 6.48 14.21 21.95
N VAL A 719 6.24 13.72 20.74
CA VAL A 719 7.13 13.89 19.59
C VAL A 719 6.37 14.67 18.51
N ALA A 720 6.97 15.74 18.01
CA ALA A 720 6.39 16.50 16.90
C ALA A 720 7.44 16.69 15.80
N VAL A 721 7.03 16.45 14.56
CA VAL A 721 7.88 16.60 13.37
C VAL A 721 7.12 17.40 12.32
N GLY A 722 7.75 18.42 11.76
CA GLY A 722 7.14 19.24 10.72
C GLY A 722 7.55 20.69 10.72
N ASN A 723 6.82 21.50 9.98
CA ASN A 723 7.10 22.92 9.79
C ASN A 723 6.47 23.85 10.83
N ALA A 724 5.68 23.34 11.76
CA ALA A 724 4.93 24.12 12.74
C ALA A 724 5.81 25.02 13.63
N ASN A 725 5.18 26.07 14.17
CA ASN A 725 5.81 26.89 15.21
C ASN A 725 5.86 26.13 16.55
N SER A 726 7.05 25.65 16.92
CA SER A 726 7.27 24.84 18.13
C SER A 726 6.84 25.56 19.41
N SER A 727 7.06 26.87 19.54
CA SER A 727 6.69 27.63 20.73
C SER A 727 5.15 27.72 20.88
N LYS A 728 4.42 27.91 19.78
CA LYS A 728 2.95 27.88 19.77
C LYS A 728 2.45 26.48 20.13
N LEU A 729 3.02 25.43 19.54
CA LEU A 729 2.68 24.04 19.85
C LEU A 729 2.84 23.74 21.35
N VAL A 730 4.00 24.05 21.94
CA VAL A 730 4.26 23.86 23.38
C VAL A 730 3.28 24.68 24.23
N SER A 731 2.92 25.90 23.79
CA SER A 731 1.92 26.70 24.50
C SER A 731 0.55 26.05 24.52
N GLU A 732 0.09 25.48 23.38
CA GLU A 732 -1.20 24.79 23.32
C GLU A 732 -1.18 23.49 24.12
N LEU A 733 -0.12 22.69 24.03
CA LEU A 733 0.05 21.47 24.85
C LEU A 733 0.06 21.79 26.36
N ASN A 734 0.60 22.93 26.76
CA ASN A 734 0.56 23.38 28.16
C ASN A 734 -0.85 23.75 28.66
N LYS A 735 -1.79 24.07 27.79
CA LYS A 735 -3.20 24.32 28.15
C LYS A 735 -4.00 23.02 28.36
N THR A 736 -3.50 21.92 27.85
CA THR A 736 -4.13 20.59 27.88
C THR A 736 -3.28 19.58 28.65
N LEU A 737 -2.36 18.86 28.04
CA LEU A 737 -1.49 17.86 28.67
C LEU A 737 -0.70 18.42 29.86
N GLY A 738 -0.22 19.68 29.78
CA GLY A 738 0.50 20.34 30.85
C GLY A 738 -0.33 20.60 32.14
N GLN A 739 -1.66 20.37 32.10
CA GLN A 739 -2.55 20.47 33.29
C GLN A 739 -2.71 19.13 34.01
N LEU A 740 -2.25 18.02 33.46
CA LEU A 740 -2.24 16.73 34.15
C LEU A 740 -1.42 16.83 35.44
N LYS A 741 -1.98 16.33 36.52
CA LYS A 741 -1.28 16.29 37.81
C LYS A 741 -0.32 15.10 37.83
N THR A 742 0.86 15.31 38.38
CA THR A 742 1.79 14.22 38.68
C THR A 742 1.15 13.27 39.68
N THR A 743 1.26 11.98 39.37
CA THR A 743 0.56 10.95 40.17
C THR A 743 1.47 10.32 41.21
N GLY A 744 2.80 10.46 41.05
CA GLY A 744 3.78 9.71 41.85
C GLY A 744 3.66 8.19 41.68
N GLY A 745 3.02 7.79 40.55
CA GLY A 745 2.76 6.39 40.23
C GLY A 745 3.98 5.63 39.71
N LYS A 746 3.74 4.41 39.27
CA LYS A 746 4.77 3.54 38.68
C LYS A 746 5.34 4.19 37.40
N VAL A 747 6.64 4.42 37.37
CA VAL A 747 7.37 4.80 36.15
C VAL A 747 7.79 3.54 35.43
N TYR A 748 7.37 3.41 34.17
CA TYR A 748 7.75 2.28 33.31
C TYR A 748 9.11 2.56 32.68
N LYS A 749 10.05 1.68 32.97
CA LYS A 749 11.41 1.69 32.36
C LYS A 749 11.49 0.62 31.30
N ILE A 750 12.56 0.68 30.49
CA ILE A 750 12.91 -0.37 29.55
C ILE A 750 13.02 -1.70 30.32
N PRO A 751 12.24 -2.73 29.96
CA PRO A 751 12.25 -3.99 30.70
C PRO A 751 13.51 -4.79 30.42
N HIS A 752 14.04 -5.46 31.43
CA HIS A 752 14.89 -6.61 31.19
C HIS A 752 14.01 -7.83 30.89
N VAL A 753 14.26 -8.49 29.77
CA VAL A 753 13.50 -9.64 29.32
C VAL A 753 14.48 -10.75 28.96
N ASP A 754 14.34 -11.91 29.58
CA ASP A 754 15.18 -13.06 29.29
C ASP A 754 14.89 -13.60 27.89
N PRO A 755 15.91 -14.11 27.16
CA PRO A 755 15.67 -14.74 25.86
C PRO A 755 14.81 -16.00 26.00
N VAL A 756 14.03 -16.31 24.97
CA VAL A 756 13.26 -17.57 24.92
C VAL A 756 14.17 -18.71 24.46
N THR A 757 13.89 -19.93 24.92
CA THR A 757 14.49 -21.15 24.39
C THR A 757 13.47 -21.92 23.58
N ILE A 758 13.74 -22.11 22.29
CA ILE A 758 12.85 -22.81 21.35
C ILE A 758 13.46 -24.17 21.02
N LYS A 759 12.78 -25.24 21.46
CA LYS A 759 13.19 -26.62 21.17
C LYS A 759 12.00 -27.56 21.24
N GLY A 760 12.05 -28.63 20.50
CA GLY A 760 11.01 -29.67 20.54
C GLY A 760 10.96 -30.46 19.26
N GLU A 761 10.15 -31.51 19.27
CA GLU A 761 9.82 -32.27 18.07
C GLU A 761 9.05 -31.42 17.07
N PRO A 762 9.10 -31.73 15.77
CA PRO A 762 8.30 -31.03 14.77
C PRO A 762 6.78 -31.08 15.08
N VAL A 763 6.11 -29.96 14.89
CA VAL A 763 4.64 -29.84 15.05
C VAL A 763 4.00 -29.74 13.67
N ILE A 764 3.12 -30.67 13.32
CA ILE A 764 2.39 -30.66 12.05
C ILE A 764 0.91 -30.45 12.34
N LEU A 765 0.41 -29.32 11.92
CA LEU A 765 -0.99 -28.94 11.97
C LEU A 765 -1.61 -29.07 10.57
N THR A 766 -2.93 -29.20 10.51
CA THR A 766 -3.67 -29.24 9.24
C THR A 766 -4.74 -28.17 9.20
N HIS A 767 -4.92 -27.57 8.03
CA HIS A 767 -6.00 -26.59 7.79
C HIS A 767 -6.62 -26.81 6.41
N PRO A 768 -7.97 -26.78 6.28
CA PRO A 768 -8.62 -27.00 4.98
C PRO A 768 -8.18 -26.02 3.90
N SER A 769 -7.96 -24.76 4.24
CA SER A 769 -7.50 -23.72 3.29
C SER A 769 -6.04 -23.90 2.85
N ALA A 770 -5.31 -24.87 3.38
CA ALA A 770 -3.98 -25.27 2.91
C ALA A 770 -4.02 -26.49 1.97
N ALA A 771 -5.19 -26.87 1.45
CA ALA A 771 -5.31 -28.00 0.54
C ALA A 771 -4.40 -27.85 -0.69
N GLY A 772 -3.62 -28.89 -1.00
CA GLY A 772 -2.64 -28.87 -2.10
C GLY A 772 -1.38 -28.06 -1.86
N THR A 773 -1.18 -27.49 -0.66
CA THR A 773 -0.02 -26.68 -0.32
C THR A 773 0.34 -26.77 1.17
N GLY A 774 1.35 -26.00 1.60
CA GLY A 774 1.75 -25.93 3.00
C GLY A 774 2.53 -24.67 3.33
N TYR A 775 2.62 -24.42 4.63
CA TYR A 775 3.39 -23.34 5.25
C TYR A 775 4.33 -23.99 6.28
N VAL A 776 5.61 -23.76 6.14
CA VAL A 776 6.65 -24.35 6.99
C VAL A 776 7.41 -23.22 7.65
N SER A 777 7.58 -23.30 8.96
CA SER A 777 8.40 -22.38 9.74
C SER A 777 9.33 -23.15 10.65
N ARG A 778 10.59 -22.78 10.66
CA ARG A 778 11.57 -23.22 11.66
C ARG A 778 11.89 -22.01 12.54
N PHE A 779 11.48 -22.06 13.80
CA PHE A 779 11.68 -20.99 14.76
C PHE A 779 12.90 -21.24 15.65
N PHE A 780 13.61 -20.18 15.99
CA PHE A 780 14.78 -20.20 16.88
C PHE A 780 14.97 -18.83 17.55
N ALA A 781 15.71 -18.78 18.67
CA ALA A 781 16.04 -17.50 19.27
C ALA A 781 17.08 -16.75 18.44
N THR A 782 16.95 -15.42 18.34
CA THR A 782 17.92 -14.54 17.69
C THR A 782 18.49 -13.52 18.69
N PRO A 783 19.55 -12.77 18.36
CA PRO A 783 20.12 -11.80 19.31
C PRO A 783 19.10 -10.70 19.63
N SER A 784 19.08 -10.31 20.91
CA SER A 784 18.34 -9.10 21.32
C SER A 784 18.84 -7.88 20.54
N ILE A 785 17.95 -6.92 20.31
CA ILE A 785 18.32 -5.63 19.68
C ILE A 785 19.41 -4.84 20.43
N THR A 786 19.74 -5.20 21.65
CA THR A 786 20.86 -4.63 22.43
C THR A 786 22.12 -5.50 22.40
N SER A 787 22.08 -6.62 21.67
CA SER A 787 23.25 -7.51 21.53
C SER A 787 24.24 -6.96 20.49
N PRO A 788 25.54 -7.06 20.72
CA PRO A 788 26.55 -6.70 19.72
C PRO A 788 26.47 -7.59 18.44
N ASP A 789 25.85 -8.76 18.52
CA ASP A 789 25.67 -9.65 17.37
C ASP A 789 24.49 -9.21 16.47
N TYR A 790 23.62 -8.27 16.93
CA TYR A 790 22.38 -7.93 16.21
C TYR A 790 22.61 -7.37 14.82
N PRO A 791 23.54 -6.42 14.58
CA PRO A 791 23.83 -5.90 13.24
C PRO A 791 24.30 -6.99 12.26
N ALA A 792 25.16 -7.90 12.72
CA ALA A 792 25.65 -9.02 11.90
C ALA A 792 24.53 -10.03 11.59
N ALA A 793 23.64 -10.29 12.55
CA ALA A 793 22.49 -11.19 12.36
C ALA A 793 21.47 -10.61 11.36
N LEU A 794 21.25 -9.28 11.33
CA LEU A 794 20.41 -8.62 10.33
C LEU A 794 20.93 -8.87 8.90
N LEU A 795 22.24 -8.66 8.69
CA LEU A 795 22.86 -8.91 7.40
C LEU A 795 22.84 -10.39 7.03
N ALA A 796 23.13 -11.28 7.99
CA ALA A 796 23.09 -12.73 7.79
C ALA A 796 21.70 -13.20 7.33
N ALA A 797 20.62 -12.74 7.96
CA ALA A 797 19.24 -13.06 7.58
C ALA A 797 18.92 -12.62 6.13
N SER A 798 19.33 -11.40 5.76
CA SER A 798 19.11 -10.85 4.42
C SER A 798 19.87 -11.64 3.34
N MET A 799 21.13 -11.95 3.59
CA MET A 799 21.97 -12.74 2.68
C MET A 799 21.45 -14.18 2.56
N TYR A 800 21.08 -14.79 3.66
CA TYR A 800 20.57 -16.15 3.68
C TYR A 800 19.23 -16.27 2.93
N SER A 801 18.35 -15.26 3.02
CA SER A 801 17.12 -15.23 2.23
C SER A 801 17.39 -15.29 0.72
N THR A 802 18.47 -14.66 0.24
CA THR A 802 18.89 -14.76 -1.16
C THR A 802 19.35 -16.18 -1.51
N VAL A 803 20.12 -16.81 -0.63
CA VAL A 803 20.56 -18.20 -0.83
C VAL A 803 19.36 -19.15 -0.84
N MET A 804 18.42 -18.98 0.12
CA MET A 804 17.19 -19.79 0.16
C MET A 804 16.37 -19.63 -1.12
N PHE A 805 16.23 -18.41 -1.64
CA PHE A 805 15.49 -18.18 -2.87
C PHE A 805 16.08 -18.99 -4.03
N ASN A 806 17.38 -18.94 -4.23
CA ASN A 806 18.02 -19.60 -5.36
C ASN A 806 18.18 -21.14 -5.17
N VAL A 807 18.47 -21.61 -3.97
CA VAL A 807 18.62 -23.04 -3.70
C VAL A 807 17.26 -23.72 -3.54
N VAL A 808 16.41 -23.19 -2.65
CA VAL A 808 15.17 -23.91 -2.26
C VAL A 808 14.07 -23.74 -3.30
N ARG A 809 13.89 -22.50 -3.84
CA ARG A 809 12.87 -22.23 -4.86
C ARG A 809 13.35 -22.54 -6.27
N GLU A 810 14.40 -21.84 -6.73
CA GLU A 810 14.79 -21.88 -8.14
C GLU A 810 15.40 -23.24 -8.54
N HIS A 811 16.27 -23.82 -7.71
CA HIS A 811 16.92 -25.10 -8.02
C HIS A 811 16.03 -26.30 -7.67
N HIS A 812 15.53 -26.38 -6.42
CA HIS A 812 14.79 -27.55 -5.95
C HIS A 812 13.26 -27.47 -6.14
N GLY A 813 12.70 -26.31 -6.47
CA GLY A 813 11.26 -26.13 -6.66
C GLY A 813 10.41 -26.51 -5.44
N VAL A 814 10.94 -26.26 -4.23
CA VAL A 814 10.33 -26.75 -2.98
C VAL A 814 9.11 -25.93 -2.60
N CYS A 815 9.16 -24.61 -2.78
CA CYS A 815 8.09 -23.70 -2.40
C CYS A 815 8.12 -22.42 -3.27
N TYR A 816 7.06 -21.64 -3.19
CA TYR A 816 6.98 -20.37 -3.91
C TYR A 816 7.73 -19.24 -3.20
N THR A 817 7.63 -19.13 -1.87
CA THR A 817 8.23 -18.04 -1.09
C THR A 817 9.09 -18.59 0.04
N PRO A 818 10.40 -18.80 -0.16
CA PRO A 818 11.34 -19.08 0.92
C PRO A 818 11.93 -17.79 1.47
N GLY A 819 12.29 -17.78 2.74
CA GLY A 819 13.02 -16.67 3.33
C GLY A 819 13.41 -16.89 4.77
N SER A 820 14.15 -15.95 5.32
CA SER A 820 14.53 -15.94 6.73
C SER A 820 14.59 -14.50 7.26
N TYR A 821 14.29 -14.34 8.54
CA TYR A 821 14.48 -13.06 9.21
C TYR A 821 15.07 -13.20 10.62
N CYS A 822 15.76 -12.17 11.04
CA CYS A 822 16.17 -11.96 12.41
C CYS A 822 15.04 -11.26 13.17
N GLY A 823 14.59 -11.82 14.28
CA GLY A 823 13.54 -11.19 15.10
C GLY A 823 14.00 -9.86 15.69
N SER A 824 13.06 -9.03 16.09
CA SER A 824 13.31 -7.75 16.75
C SER A 824 12.76 -7.73 18.19
N GLY A 825 13.36 -6.90 19.05
CA GLY A 825 12.99 -6.75 20.46
C GLY A 825 13.98 -7.36 21.43
N PHE A 826 13.59 -7.51 22.72
CA PHE A 826 14.47 -7.99 23.78
C PHE A 826 14.55 -9.51 23.89
N ALA A 827 13.50 -10.23 23.53
CA ALA A 827 13.45 -11.69 23.43
C ALA A 827 12.94 -12.08 22.03
N PRO A 828 13.76 -11.84 20.99
CA PRO A 828 13.31 -12.04 19.62
C PRO A 828 13.32 -13.50 19.20
N ILE A 829 12.43 -13.85 18.28
CA ILE A 829 12.36 -15.14 17.61
C ILE A 829 12.66 -14.87 16.14
N GLY A 830 13.64 -15.56 15.60
CA GLY A 830 13.93 -15.65 14.18
C GLY A 830 13.17 -16.79 13.53
N GLU A 831 13.12 -16.75 12.24
CA GLU A 831 12.36 -17.73 11.43
C GLU A 831 13.06 -18.00 10.11
N GLU A 832 13.09 -19.25 9.72
CA GLU A 832 13.21 -19.71 8.34
C GLU A 832 11.84 -20.17 7.90
N TYR A 833 11.32 -19.64 6.80
CA TYR A 833 9.98 -19.98 6.33
C TYR A 833 9.95 -20.42 4.87
N LEU A 834 9.00 -21.33 4.56
CA LEU A 834 8.69 -21.81 3.23
C LEU A 834 7.18 -21.74 3.05
N PHE A 835 6.70 -20.76 2.29
CA PHE A 835 5.28 -20.59 2.05
C PHE A 835 4.88 -21.08 0.67
N LYS A 836 3.68 -21.63 0.56
CA LYS A 836 3.18 -22.36 -0.60
C LYS A 836 4.12 -23.52 -0.98
N LEU A 837 4.30 -24.44 -0.03
CA LEU A 837 5.09 -25.66 -0.19
C LEU A 837 4.49 -26.55 -1.28
N SER A 838 5.29 -26.92 -2.28
CA SER A 838 4.91 -27.79 -3.40
C SER A 838 5.56 -29.17 -3.33
N ASN A 839 6.78 -29.24 -2.78
CA ASN A 839 7.55 -30.48 -2.67
C ASN A 839 7.93 -30.80 -1.20
N PRO A 840 7.01 -31.45 -0.45
CA PRO A 840 7.19 -31.69 0.97
C PRO A 840 8.24 -32.78 1.32
N GLU A 841 8.70 -33.56 0.35
CA GLU A 841 9.66 -34.61 0.58
C GLU A 841 11.12 -34.13 0.64
N SER A 842 11.42 -32.96 0.06
CA SER A 842 12.79 -32.46 -0.14
C SER A 842 13.13 -31.17 0.60
N PHE A 843 12.18 -30.56 1.34
CA PHE A 843 12.41 -29.24 1.92
C PHE A 843 13.54 -29.21 2.96
N VAL A 844 13.67 -30.24 3.79
CA VAL A 844 14.73 -30.32 4.82
C VAL A 844 16.10 -30.32 4.17
N SER A 845 16.30 -31.21 3.18
CA SER A 845 17.60 -31.34 2.49
C SER A 845 17.97 -30.06 1.72
N ALA A 846 17.00 -29.42 1.07
CA ALA A 846 17.23 -28.15 0.36
C ALA A 846 17.62 -27.00 1.32
N MET A 847 16.99 -26.93 2.49
CA MET A 847 17.34 -25.93 3.49
C MET A 847 18.70 -26.21 4.15
N GLU A 848 19.05 -27.48 4.38
CA GLU A 848 20.39 -27.86 4.86
C GLU A 848 21.48 -27.51 3.85
N GLU A 849 21.19 -27.71 2.56
CA GLU A 849 22.10 -27.31 1.48
C GLU A 849 22.30 -25.80 1.49
N ALA A 850 21.22 -25.01 1.56
CA ALA A 850 21.29 -23.54 1.63
C ALA A 850 22.10 -23.06 2.84
N ARG A 851 21.91 -23.65 4.03
CA ARG A 851 22.71 -23.33 5.22
C ARG A 851 24.19 -23.65 5.03
N ASN A 852 24.50 -24.75 4.37
CA ASN A 852 25.88 -25.15 4.13
C ASN A 852 26.63 -24.18 3.21
N TYR A 853 25.97 -23.54 2.25
CA TYR A 853 26.59 -22.49 1.44
C TYR A 853 26.92 -21.25 2.28
N MET A 854 26.00 -20.77 3.10
CA MET A 854 26.24 -19.67 4.01
C MET A 854 27.42 -19.92 4.99
N LEU A 855 27.49 -21.14 5.56
CA LEU A 855 28.59 -21.51 6.46
C LEU A 855 29.98 -21.53 5.76
N LYS A 856 30.01 -21.76 4.45
CA LYS A 856 31.24 -21.69 3.63
C LYS A 856 31.57 -20.28 3.16
N GLY A 857 30.81 -19.25 3.57
CA GLY A 857 30.96 -17.88 3.08
C GLY A 857 30.54 -17.69 1.63
N GLN A 858 29.63 -18.53 1.13
CA GLN A 858 29.14 -18.53 -0.26
C GLN A 858 27.68 -18.08 -0.35
N LEU A 859 27.45 -17.07 -1.17
CA LEU A 859 26.12 -16.62 -1.55
C LEU A 859 25.76 -17.20 -2.93
N ILE A 860 24.71 -18.00 -2.99
CA ILE A 860 24.15 -18.46 -4.26
C ILE A 860 23.25 -17.35 -4.80
N GLU A 861 23.68 -16.70 -5.87
CA GLU A 861 22.98 -15.52 -6.41
C GLU A 861 22.02 -15.88 -7.56
N SER A 862 22.26 -16.99 -8.25
CA SER A 862 21.43 -17.47 -9.36
C SER A 862 21.84 -18.86 -9.79
N LEU A 863 21.20 -19.35 -10.87
CA LEU A 863 21.57 -20.55 -11.61
C LEU A 863 22.03 -20.16 -13.02
N ASP A 864 22.96 -20.94 -13.61
CA ASP A 864 23.26 -20.87 -15.03
C ASP A 864 22.21 -21.59 -15.88
N ASP A 865 22.37 -21.55 -17.20
CA ASP A 865 21.44 -22.19 -18.15
C ASP A 865 21.37 -23.73 -18.00
N ASP A 866 22.41 -24.36 -17.44
CA ASP A 866 22.47 -25.77 -17.13
C ASP A 866 21.95 -26.12 -15.72
N GLY A 867 21.52 -25.11 -14.94
CA GLY A 867 21.00 -25.24 -13.57
C GLY A 867 22.10 -25.35 -12.52
N ASN A 868 23.36 -25.03 -12.84
CA ASN A 868 24.43 -25.00 -11.84
C ASN A 868 24.41 -23.67 -11.06
N TYR A 869 24.85 -23.70 -9.81
CA TYR A 869 24.90 -22.51 -8.98
C TYR A 869 25.95 -21.51 -9.43
N ILE A 870 25.52 -20.25 -9.57
CA ILE A 870 26.41 -19.11 -9.67
C ILE A 870 26.51 -18.50 -8.28
N PHE A 871 27.72 -18.45 -7.74
CA PHE A 871 27.94 -17.94 -6.38
C PHE A 871 29.03 -16.86 -6.31
N SER A 872 28.92 -16.00 -5.31
CA SER A 872 29.92 -15.02 -4.90
C SER A 872 30.36 -15.32 -3.47
N LYS A 873 31.51 -14.80 -3.05
CA LYS A 873 31.87 -14.80 -1.63
C LYS A 873 31.07 -13.72 -0.89
N ILE A 874 30.78 -13.95 0.38
CA ILE A 874 30.14 -12.94 1.24
C ILE A 874 30.96 -11.64 1.21
N SER A 875 32.31 -11.72 1.30
CA SER A 875 33.21 -10.55 1.20
C SER A 875 32.98 -9.68 -0.01
N ASP A 876 32.68 -10.30 -1.15
CA ASP A 876 32.50 -9.57 -2.41
C ASP A 876 31.15 -8.83 -2.47
N ARG A 877 30.17 -9.24 -1.64
CA ARG A 877 28.80 -8.73 -1.63
C ARG A 877 28.39 -7.98 -0.38
N LEU A 878 29.20 -8.06 0.67
CA LEU A 878 28.87 -7.51 1.99
C LEU A 878 28.53 -6.02 1.93
N GLN A 879 29.29 -5.24 1.15
CA GLN A 879 29.04 -3.80 0.99
C GLN A 879 27.66 -3.53 0.35
N SER A 880 27.26 -4.30 -0.64
CA SER A 880 25.92 -4.14 -1.29
C SER A 880 24.78 -4.34 -0.28
N TYR A 881 24.88 -5.35 0.58
CA TYR A 881 23.85 -5.61 1.62
C TYR A 881 23.84 -4.52 2.72
N LYS A 882 24.99 -4.00 3.12
CA LYS A 882 25.09 -2.85 4.01
C LYS A 882 24.42 -1.61 3.40
N ASN A 883 24.74 -1.32 2.15
CA ASN A 883 24.16 -0.21 1.41
C ASN A 883 22.63 -0.34 1.31
N LYS A 884 22.13 -1.53 0.97
CA LYS A 884 20.70 -1.82 0.93
C LYS A 884 20.01 -1.57 2.28
N TYR A 885 20.65 -1.99 3.39
CA TYR A 885 20.14 -1.74 4.73
C TYR A 885 20.02 -0.23 5.02
N ILE A 886 21.08 0.53 4.79
CA ILE A 886 21.09 1.99 5.02
C ILE A 886 20.06 2.71 4.16
N ASN A 887 19.94 2.35 2.89
CA ASN A 887 18.92 2.94 2.00
C ASN A 887 17.49 2.66 2.48
N SER A 888 17.26 1.46 3.02
CA SER A 888 15.97 1.13 3.65
C SER A 888 15.67 2.03 4.85
N THR A 889 16.69 2.32 5.67
CA THR A 889 16.57 3.27 6.81
C THR A 889 16.25 4.69 6.34
N TYR A 890 16.89 5.18 5.27
CA TYR A 890 16.56 6.48 4.67
C TYR A 890 15.12 6.51 4.14
N GLY A 891 14.67 5.46 3.43
CA GLY A 891 13.29 5.36 2.96
C GLY A 891 12.27 5.43 4.11
N SER A 892 12.59 4.79 5.24
CA SER A 892 11.78 4.84 6.47
C SER A 892 11.78 6.22 7.16
N SER A 893 12.60 7.18 6.72
CA SER A 893 12.68 8.54 7.26
C SER A 893 12.19 9.61 6.26
N ALA A 894 11.46 9.21 5.23
CA ALA A 894 11.04 10.12 4.16
C ALA A 894 9.83 11.00 4.54
N THR A 895 9.01 10.60 5.53
CA THR A 895 7.81 11.35 5.93
C THR A 895 7.86 11.80 7.38
N THR A 896 7.11 12.86 7.72
CA THR A 896 7.03 13.38 9.10
C THR A 896 6.48 12.35 10.07
N GLY A 897 5.51 11.52 9.65
CA GLY A 897 4.95 10.43 10.44
C GLY A 897 5.98 9.35 10.74
N ASN A 898 6.74 8.94 9.74
CA ASN A 898 7.79 7.93 9.89
C ASN A 898 8.90 8.41 10.81
N ILE A 899 9.36 9.66 10.64
CA ILE A 899 10.36 10.26 11.52
C ILE A 899 9.85 10.31 12.97
N ALA A 900 8.61 10.74 13.18
CA ALA A 900 8.00 10.75 14.51
C ALA A 900 7.92 9.36 15.14
N SER A 901 7.50 8.35 14.37
CA SER A 901 7.43 6.95 14.79
C SER A 901 8.82 6.39 15.16
N THR A 902 9.85 6.71 14.37
CA THR A 902 11.24 6.30 14.66
C THR A 902 11.73 6.90 15.98
N ILE A 903 11.53 8.21 16.19
CA ILE A 903 11.90 8.88 17.45
C ILE A 903 11.16 8.26 18.66
N VAL A 904 9.85 8.01 18.50
CA VAL A 904 9.06 7.36 19.58
C VAL A 904 9.58 5.96 19.86
N THR A 905 9.87 5.16 18.84
CA THR A 905 10.40 3.80 18.99
C THR A 905 11.76 3.81 19.68
N ASN A 906 12.65 4.72 19.28
CA ASN A 906 13.97 4.91 19.91
C ASN A 906 13.83 5.28 21.40
N LEU A 907 12.94 6.22 21.73
CA LEU A 907 12.69 6.63 23.12
C LEU A 907 12.05 5.51 23.96
N LEU A 908 11.13 4.73 23.39
CA LEU A 908 10.50 3.60 24.09
C LEU A 908 11.49 2.45 24.32
N THR A 909 12.39 2.22 23.39
CA THR A 909 13.26 1.04 23.36
C THR A 909 14.63 1.28 24.00
N TYR A 910 15.20 2.46 23.80
CA TYR A 910 16.57 2.74 24.19
C TYR A 910 16.73 3.99 25.08
N ASP A 911 15.66 4.76 25.25
CA ASP A 911 15.70 6.09 25.89
C ASP A 911 16.71 7.06 25.23
N ASP A 912 16.88 6.91 23.91
CA ASP A 912 17.85 7.64 23.10
C ASP A 912 17.24 7.97 21.72
N ILE A 913 17.02 9.24 21.42
CA ILE A 913 16.34 9.72 20.21
C ILE A 913 17.05 9.35 18.88
N SER A 914 18.35 9.05 18.95
CA SER A 914 19.20 8.81 17.76
C SER A 914 19.76 7.38 17.71
N HIS A 915 19.15 6.42 18.41
CA HIS A 915 19.70 5.08 18.51
C HIS A 915 19.75 4.35 17.15
N ASP A 916 18.79 4.59 16.27
CA ASP A 916 18.77 4.09 14.90
C ASP A 916 20.06 4.42 14.14
N ARG A 917 20.60 5.65 14.32
CA ARG A 917 21.86 6.09 13.70
C ARG A 917 23.08 5.33 14.19
N LYS A 918 23.07 4.92 15.47
CA LYS A 918 24.13 4.07 16.03
C LYS A 918 24.08 2.67 15.41
N THR A 919 22.89 2.12 15.28
CA THR A 919 22.70 0.81 14.62
C THR A 919 23.16 0.87 13.15
N ASP A 920 22.83 1.94 12.42
CA ASP A 920 23.32 2.16 11.05
C ASP A 920 24.85 2.13 10.99
N ALA A 921 25.52 2.86 11.90
CA ALA A 921 26.98 2.87 11.98
C ALA A 921 27.57 1.49 12.34
N GLU A 922 26.94 0.76 13.26
CA GLU A 922 27.33 -0.60 13.62
C GLU A 922 27.20 -1.57 12.43
N VAL A 923 26.09 -1.52 11.68
CA VAL A 923 25.89 -2.33 10.46
C VAL A 923 27.00 -2.05 9.44
N MET A 924 27.36 -0.79 9.22
CA MET A 924 28.43 -0.44 8.27
C MET A 924 29.81 -0.99 8.69
N ASN A 925 30.05 -1.23 9.97
CA ASN A 925 31.30 -1.77 10.48
C ASN A 925 31.36 -3.31 10.55
N VAL A 926 30.26 -4.02 10.28
CA VAL A 926 30.21 -5.49 10.34
C VAL A 926 31.21 -6.11 9.34
N SER A 927 31.94 -7.12 9.76
CA SER A 927 32.87 -7.91 8.93
C SER A 927 32.22 -9.20 8.41
N GLU A 928 32.84 -9.83 7.39
CA GLU A 928 32.40 -11.13 6.86
C GLU A 928 32.41 -12.21 7.96
N ASP A 929 33.46 -12.27 8.78
CA ASP A 929 33.56 -13.24 9.87
C ASP A 929 32.44 -13.08 10.90
N GLU A 930 32.03 -11.84 11.21
CA GLU A 930 30.91 -11.58 12.12
C GLU A 930 29.58 -12.05 11.52
N VAL A 931 29.36 -11.86 10.22
CA VAL A 931 28.15 -12.39 9.53
C VAL A 931 28.12 -13.93 9.61
N ILE A 932 29.22 -14.61 9.26
CA ILE A 932 29.30 -16.06 9.28
C ILE A 932 29.13 -16.62 10.71
N ASN A 933 29.78 -15.97 11.69
CA ASN A 933 29.69 -16.37 13.09
C ASN A 933 28.30 -16.17 13.66
N ALA A 934 27.64 -15.05 13.36
CA ALA A 934 26.25 -14.81 13.76
C ALA A 934 25.30 -15.81 13.10
N PHE A 935 25.48 -16.09 11.79
CA PHE A 935 24.70 -17.11 11.10
C PHE A 935 24.87 -18.49 11.73
N LYS A 936 26.12 -18.92 11.95
CA LYS A 936 26.40 -20.20 12.60
C LYS A 936 25.75 -20.28 13.98
N LYS A 937 25.95 -19.26 14.82
CA LYS A 937 25.44 -19.23 16.19
C LYS A 937 23.92 -19.33 16.26
N TYR A 938 23.17 -18.55 15.46
CA TYR A 938 21.73 -18.41 15.60
C TYR A 938 20.92 -19.29 14.64
N TRP A 939 21.38 -19.53 13.40
CA TRP A 939 20.65 -20.36 12.43
C TRP A 939 21.04 -21.84 12.47
N VAL A 940 22.21 -22.16 13.02
CA VAL A 940 22.73 -23.55 13.01
C VAL A 940 22.84 -24.14 14.40
N ASP A 941 23.55 -23.46 15.32
CA ASP A 941 23.87 -23.99 16.65
C ASP A 941 22.73 -23.75 17.68
N GLU A 942 21.90 -22.69 17.48
CA GLU A 942 20.79 -22.39 18.40
C GLU A 942 19.69 -23.47 18.29
N PRO A 943 19.16 -23.94 19.42
CA PRO A 943 18.01 -24.84 19.42
C PRO A 943 16.82 -24.27 18.68
N SER A 944 16.11 -25.13 17.95
CA SER A 944 15.00 -24.71 17.08
C SER A 944 13.86 -25.71 17.08
N GLN A 945 12.69 -25.28 16.56
CA GLN A 945 11.56 -26.16 16.40
C GLN A 945 10.88 -25.91 15.05
N TRP A 946 10.51 -27.00 14.37
CA TRP A 946 9.74 -26.96 13.14
C TRP A 946 8.23 -26.88 13.45
N TRP A 947 7.55 -26.01 12.75
CA TRP A 947 6.11 -25.87 12.74
C TRP A 947 5.61 -25.89 11.31
N LEU A 948 4.62 -26.72 11.04
CA LEU A 948 4.04 -26.87 9.71
C LEU A 948 2.51 -26.75 9.79
N MET A 949 1.95 -26.02 8.83
CA MET A 949 0.52 -25.96 8.57
C MET A 949 0.30 -26.42 7.14
N VAL A 950 -0.29 -27.59 6.95
CA VAL A 950 -0.42 -28.23 5.63
C VAL A 950 -1.85 -28.64 5.35
N GLY A 951 -2.17 -28.85 4.06
CA GLY A 951 -3.40 -29.52 3.69
C GLY A 951 -3.46 -30.94 4.22
N PRO A 952 -4.65 -31.47 4.54
CA PRO A 952 -4.80 -32.86 4.98
C PRO A 952 -4.18 -33.88 4.04
N ASP A 953 -4.16 -33.57 2.75
CA ASP A 953 -3.58 -34.36 1.65
C ASP A 953 -2.03 -34.41 1.64
N MET A 954 -1.37 -33.43 2.27
CA MET A 954 0.09 -33.34 2.29
C MET A 954 0.72 -33.93 3.56
N LYS A 955 -0.05 -34.10 4.63
CA LYS A 955 0.46 -34.45 5.96
C LYS A 955 1.38 -35.70 5.97
N ASP A 956 0.96 -36.76 5.28
CA ASP A 956 1.67 -38.04 5.26
C ASP A 956 2.90 -38.03 4.32
N ARG A 957 3.09 -36.96 3.55
CA ARG A 957 4.21 -36.75 2.64
C ARG A 957 5.39 -36.02 3.30
N ILE A 958 5.17 -35.42 4.45
CA ILE A 958 6.21 -34.69 5.19
C ILE A 958 7.27 -35.65 5.69
N LYS A 959 8.55 -35.34 5.43
CA LYS A 959 9.71 -36.10 5.90
C LYS A 959 10.74 -35.15 6.51
N PHE A 960 11.24 -35.50 7.71
CA PHE A 960 12.32 -34.80 8.42
C PHE A 960 13.62 -35.57 8.36
#